data_6e164ec40695e1af260f6311ae48ceb2
#
_entry.id   6e164ec40695e1af260f6311ae48ceb2
#
_cell.length_a   1.000
_cell.length_b   1.000
_cell.length_c   1.000
_cell.angle_alpha   90.00
_cell.angle_beta   90.00
_cell.angle_gamma   90.00
#
_symmetry.space_group_name_H-M   'P 1'
#
loop_
_entity.id
_entity.type
_entity.pdbx_description
1 polymer ?
#
loop_
_entity_poly.entity_id
_entity_poly.type
_entity_poly.pdbx_seq_one_letter_code
_entity_poly.pdbx_strand_id
1 'polypeptide(L)'
;MRPVPSAPAVPSTSRPLLARLACLLALSAAPMLLQAAPTALEREVNTFIGSKDDGNTFPGASAPFGLIQVSPIGSHYSGWRYDDDKIRGFGHSFISGAGCWEQGGQVSVLPVTGSIGPGGDFDTGNAKQFDHKAYASNYTHDGEIGQAGYYKVRLTSYGGIDAEATARTRAAAERYTFSQRSGDGHVLVNVGQANERHSVIGSVVDVVGDRVVEGKLVTKSFCGGHQYTTWFRIEFDRPFKAHGTWGEGGGLPGARHSMEGEQKPNGAWLSFDLAKGQSVTAVSAISHVDAEGARTNLRAEGMQGGALLGFDRMRTLSQQSWREQLGRVRVQGGNADDRTVFYSAVYHALLQPMTGNDADGRYRGYDDGIHRADGWTYYEYFSLWDTYRAQNQWLALTRPDVARDIGRTLLAIDEQGGWLPRWGYANFETNIMTGDPVTPFMVDLWRFGALKGRESQAWDALRRNAFGTPPLNSRMAGRSGNPTYLDKGYVVYDRAFPSKGMDVDPHHGGSATLEYALADCALSQMADGLGHAQDAATLRERGRNWRKVWDPQVRDAETGFTGFPRPRTEDGQWYTPADGHYSPRSHHGFHEGTAWQYQWLAQQDVPGLVEAMDGREQAGRRLDAFFAMDALQADPLNAARKEWVVGPYSYYNQFRYNPNNEPDLHSPWLYTLIGQPWKTAAVVRAAQQLFTNAPNGVTGNDDLGTMSAWYLFSAIGVYPAVPGSGQFLLHTPRFSKVEVDMGNGRTLRIDAPGADGRRLQYVQGVKVDGQAHAPVWLDWNRLQQGPRLQFALDAKAPEQGWGTAVKDLPVSWCAAPGSQLR
;
A
#
# COMPACT_ATOMS: atom_id res chain seq x y z
N MET A 1 -59.51 -11.59 -53.18
CA MET A 1 -59.64 -11.44 -54.63
C MET A 1 -58.35 -11.00 -55.21
N ARG A 2 -57.88 -11.80 -56.12
CA ARG A 2 -56.68 -11.57 -57.00
C ARG A 2 -56.90 -10.31 -57.89
N PRO A 3 -55.92 -9.84 -58.75
CA PRO A 3 -54.62 -10.47 -59.15
C PRO A 3 -53.39 -9.57 -59.22
N VAL A 4 -52.21 -10.24 -59.34
CA VAL A 4 -50.98 -9.86 -60.01
C VAL A 4 -51.14 -9.85 -61.51
N PRO A 5 -50.47 -9.08 -62.40
CA PRO A 5 -49.30 -9.63 -63.10
C PRO A 5 -48.18 -8.60 -63.41
N SER A 6 -46.97 -8.92 -63.61
CA SER A 6 -46.06 -9.70 -64.47
C SER A 6 -45.08 -8.77 -65.21
N ALA A 7 -43.85 -9.14 -65.15
CA ALA A 7 -42.72 -8.58 -65.95
C ALA A 7 -42.81 -9.01 -67.45
N PRO A 8 -42.06 -8.41 -68.38
CA PRO A 8 -40.91 -9.15 -68.94
C PRO A 8 -39.66 -8.27 -69.34
N ALA A 9 -38.47 -8.84 -69.24
CA ALA A 9 -37.63 -9.52 -70.21
C ALA A 9 -36.63 -8.64 -71.00
N VAL A 10 -35.40 -9.12 -70.96
CA VAL A 10 -34.13 -8.69 -71.58
C VAL A 10 -34.17 -8.92 -73.12
N PRO A 11 -33.36 -8.18 -73.93
CA PRO A 11 -32.24 -8.91 -74.49
C PRO A 11 -30.90 -8.14 -74.63
N SER A 12 -29.84 -8.99 -74.75
CA SER A 12 -28.44 -8.84 -75.00
C SER A 12 -28.07 -8.13 -76.28
N THR A 13 -26.87 -7.53 -76.37
CA THR A 13 -25.75 -7.94 -77.25
C THR A 13 -24.53 -6.96 -77.26
N SER A 14 -23.37 -7.57 -77.30
CA SER A 14 -22.09 -7.23 -78.02
C SER A 14 -21.21 -6.08 -77.59
N ARG A 15 -19.93 -6.48 -77.30
CA ARG A 15 -18.67 -5.71 -77.32
C ARG A 15 -18.36 -5.32 -78.80
N PRO A 16 -17.36 -4.42 -79.10
CA PRO A 16 -16.00 -4.29 -78.55
C PRO A 16 -15.30 -2.92 -78.61
N LEU A 17 -14.04 -2.90 -78.16
CA LEU A 17 -12.81 -2.15 -78.43
C LEU A 17 -12.48 -0.80 -77.78
N LEU A 18 -11.40 -0.93 -76.99
CA LEU A 18 -10.16 -0.11 -76.89
C LEU A 18 -10.22 1.40 -77.24
N ALA A 19 -9.95 2.23 -76.28
CA ALA A 19 -9.05 3.41 -76.37
C ALA A 19 -8.45 3.79 -74.99
N ARG A 20 -7.14 3.94 -74.97
CA ARG A 20 -6.25 4.35 -73.91
C ARG A 20 -6.54 5.78 -73.47
N LEU A 21 -6.67 6.01 -72.11
CA LEU A 21 -6.26 7.29 -71.52
C LEU A 21 -5.60 7.00 -70.18
N ALA A 22 -4.30 7.25 -70.11
CA ALA A 22 -3.51 7.21 -68.90
C ALA A 22 -3.79 8.48 -68.08
N CYS A 23 -4.41 8.34 -66.91
CA CYS A 23 -4.40 9.34 -65.85
C CYS A 23 -3.44 8.87 -64.74
N LEU A 24 -2.35 9.60 -64.57
CA LEU A 24 -1.42 9.48 -63.47
C LEU A 24 -2.13 9.82 -62.17
N LEU A 25 -2.48 8.82 -61.37
CA LEU A 25 -2.77 8.98 -59.95
C LEU A 25 -1.46 8.83 -59.20
N ALA A 26 -0.89 9.96 -58.79
CA ALA A 26 0.18 10.00 -57.79
C ALA A 26 -0.43 9.62 -56.46
N LEU A 27 -0.28 8.36 -56.04
CA LEU A 27 -0.50 7.92 -54.67
C LEU A 27 0.63 8.53 -53.81
N SER A 28 0.30 9.59 -53.06
CA SER A 28 1.09 10.05 -51.92
C SER A 28 1.02 8.96 -50.85
N ALA A 29 2.03 8.09 -50.78
CA ALA A 29 2.27 7.22 -49.66
C ALA A 29 2.72 8.10 -48.49
N ALA A 30 1.73 8.56 -47.69
CA ALA A 30 2.02 9.04 -46.35
C ALA A 30 2.55 7.82 -45.57
N PRO A 31 3.69 7.92 -44.86
CA PRO A 31 4.10 6.86 -43.96
C PRO A 31 3.02 6.70 -42.90
N MET A 32 2.25 5.61 -42.93
CA MET A 32 1.55 5.13 -41.73
C MET A 32 2.66 4.87 -40.72
N LEU A 33 2.83 5.79 -39.79
CA LEU A 33 3.47 5.48 -38.52
C LEU A 33 2.66 4.31 -37.93
N LEU A 34 3.24 3.09 -38.01
CA LEU A 34 2.79 1.99 -37.19
C LEU A 34 2.84 2.50 -35.74
N GLN A 35 1.72 2.96 -35.21
CA GLN A 35 1.57 3.09 -33.76
C GLN A 35 1.78 1.67 -33.24
N ALA A 36 2.91 1.47 -32.54
CA ALA A 36 3.13 0.25 -31.79
C ALA A 36 1.86 0.00 -30.95
N ALA A 37 1.33 -1.21 -31.04
CA ALA A 37 0.19 -1.59 -30.20
C ALA A 37 0.49 -1.18 -28.76
N PRO A 38 -0.45 -0.57 -28.04
CA PRO A 38 -0.19 -0.10 -26.69
C PRO A 38 0.36 -1.26 -25.87
N THR A 39 1.53 -1.08 -25.28
CA THR A 39 2.18 -2.05 -24.41
C THR A 39 1.16 -2.46 -23.38
N ALA A 40 1.01 -3.75 -23.14
CA ALA A 40 0.08 -4.24 -22.10
C ALA A 40 0.60 -3.75 -20.76
N LEU A 41 -0.12 -2.85 -20.08
CA LEU A 41 0.34 -2.13 -18.89
C LEU A 41 0.78 -3.06 -17.76
N GLU A 42 0.16 -4.23 -17.65
CA GLU A 42 0.56 -5.23 -16.67
C GLU A 42 2.00 -5.73 -16.84
N ARG A 43 2.59 -5.56 -18.02
CA ARG A 43 4.00 -5.89 -18.31
C ARG A 43 4.96 -4.74 -18.03
N GLU A 44 4.45 -3.53 -17.84
CA GLU A 44 5.25 -2.39 -17.39
C GLU A 44 5.48 -2.42 -15.88
N VAL A 45 4.74 -3.25 -15.13
CA VAL A 45 4.93 -3.46 -13.69
C VAL A 45 6.09 -4.42 -13.45
N ASN A 46 7.01 -4.01 -12.58
CA ASN A 46 8.09 -4.82 -12.04
C ASN A 46 7.81 -5.08 -10.55
N THR A 47 7.31 -6.26 -10.21
CA THR A 47 6.96 -6.61 -8.82
C THR A 47 8.17 -6.85 -7.92
N PHE A 48 9.39 -6.83 -8.46
CA PHE A 48 10.62 -6.90 -7.65
C PHE A 48 10.99 -5.56 -7.01
N ILE A 49 10.44 -4.43 -7.47
CA ILE A 49 10.70 -3.12 -6.86
C ILE A 49 10.24 -3.15 -5.39
N GLY A 50 11.16 -2.82 -4.46
CA GLY A 50 10.91 -2.85 -3.02
C GLY A 50 11.15 -4.21 -2.34
N SER A 51 11.55 -5.25 -3.07
CA SER A 51 11.78 -6.58 -2.52
C SER A 51 13.20 -6.81 -1.98
N LYS A 52 14.05 -5.79 -2.02
CA LYS A 52 15.40 -5.78 -1.44
C LYS A 52 15.53 -4.62 -0.47
N ASP A 53 16.43 -4.74 0.49
CA ASP A 53 16.61 -3.81 1.60
C ASP A 53 15.32 -3.71 2.44
N ASP A 54 14.69 -2.55 2.60
CA ASP A 54 13.60 -2.36 3.55
C ASP A 54 12.22 -2.11 2.93
N GLY A 55 12.07 -2.27 1.63
CA GLY A 55 10.77 -2.08 0.97
C GLY A 55 9.72 -3.12 1.37
N ASN A 56 10.16 -4.30 1.80
CA ASN A 56 9.34 -5.42 2.29
C ASN A 56 8.17 -5.81 1.38
N THR A 57 8.31 -5.56 0.06
CA THR A 57 7.35 -6.01 -0.93
C THR A 57 7.61 -7.47 -1.33
N PHE A 58 6.62 -8.12 -1.92
CA PHE A 58 6.74 -9.49 -2.42
C PHE A 58 6.55 -9.53 -3.95
N PRO A 59 7.26 -10.43 -4.67
CA PRO A 59 7.23 -10.46 -6.14
C PRO A 59 6.09 -11.29 -6.72
N GLY A 60 5.37 -12.04 -5.91
CA GLY A 60 4.41 -13.04 -6.34
C GLY A 60 3.15 -12.48 -6.99
N ALA A 61 2.30 -13.37 -7.47
CA ALA A 61 1.07 -13.00 -8.14
C ALA A 61 -0.01 -12.57 -7.14
N SER A 62 -0.67 -11.46 -7.43
CA SER A 62 -1.81 -10.93 -6.69
C SER A 62 -2.85 -10.34 -7.65
N ALA A 63 -4.09 -10.20 -7.21
CA ALA A 63 -5.10 -9.35 -7.84
C ALA A 63 -5.16 -7.99 -7.14
N PRO A 64 -5.75 -6.95 -7.77
CA PRO A 64 -6.05 -5.71 -7.05
C PRO A 64 -6.91 -6.00 -5.82
N PHE A 65 -6.44 -5.55 -4.64
CA PHE A 65 -7.11 -5.78 -3.34
C PHE A 65 -7.41 -7.27 -3.06
N GLY A 66 -6.56 -8.19 -3.54
CA GLY A 66 -6.81 -9.63 -3.46
C GLY A 66 -6.77 -10.15 -2.01
N LEU A 67 -7.69 -11.05 -1.65
CA LEU A 67 -7.65 -11.82 -0.42
C LEU A 67 -6.48 -12.83 -0.45
N ILE A 68 -6.18 -13.38 -1.63
CA ILE A 68 -5.13 -14.38 -1.83
C ILE A 68 -4.01 -13.82 -2.69
N GLN A 69 -2.76 -14.07 -2.26
CA GLN A 69 -1.53 -13.77 -2.99
C GLN A 69 -0.69 -15.05 -3.03
N VAL A 70 -0.07 -15.35 -4.15
CA VAL A 70 0.85 -16.49 -4.25
C VAL A 70 2.26 -16.00 -4.53
N SER A 71 3.14 -16.15 -3.54
CA SER A 71 4.51 -15.66 -3.60
C SER A 71 5.50 -16.66 -3.00
N PRO A 72 6.76 -16.67 -3.49
CA PRO A 72 7.78 -17.50 -2.86
C PRO A 72 8.02 -17.09 -1.40
N ILE A 73 8.34 -18.06 -0.56
CA ILE A 73 8.78 -17.90 0.82
C ILE A 73 10.31 -18.08 0.85
N GLY A 74 11.00 -17.08 1.36
CA GLY A 74 12.45 -17.09 1.55
C GLY A 74 12.87 -17.15 3.01
N SER A 75 13.94 -16.43 3.35
CA SER A 75 14.52 -16.40 4.70
C SER A 75 14.12 -15.17 5.51
N HIS A 76 13.57 -14.15 4.87
CA HIS A 76 13.27 -12.88 5.52
C HIS A 76 11.94 -12.92 6.30
N TYR A 77 11.85 -12.12 7.37
CA TYR A 77 10.64 -12.05 8.20
C TYR A 77 9.37 -11.56 7.47
N SER A 78 9.54 -10.78 6.39
CA SER A 78 8.43 -10.36 5.51
C SER A 78 7.98 -11.45 4.53
N GLY A 79 8.61 -12.62 4.57
CA GLY A 79 8.32 -13.79 3.76
C GLY A 79 9.31 -14.03 2.65
N TRP A 80 9.82 -13.01 1.96
CA TRP A 80 10.75 -13.15 0.83
C TRP A 80 11.67 -11.93 0.71
N ARG A 81 12.86 -12.18 0.16
CA ARG A 81 13.83 -11.12 -0.14
C ARG A 81 14.55 -11.42 -1.44
N TYR A 82 14.82 -10.40 -2.24
CA TYR A 82 15.51 -10.56 -3.52
C TYR A 82 16.88 -11.23 -3.41
N ASP A 83 17.57 -11.05 -2.29
CA ASP A 83 18.90 -11.67 -2.04
C ASP A 83 18.82 -13.13 -1.57
N ASP A 84 17.63 -13.71 -1.38
CA ASP A 84 17.47 -15.12 -1.04
C ASP A 84 17.93 -16.02 -2.21
N ASP A 85 18.57 -17.13 -1.89
CA ASP A 85 19.03 -18.16 -2.84
C ASP A 85 18.17 -19.42 -2.83
N LYS A 86 17.18 -19.47 -1.91
CA LYS A 86 16.28 -20.61 -1.71
C LYS A 86 14.82 -20.21 -1.58
N ILE A 87 13.97 -21.01 -2.20
CA ILE A 87 12.52 -20.95 -2.05
C ILE A 87 12.08 -22.14 -1.20
N ARG A 88 11.40 -21.87 -0.07
CA ARG A 88 10.88 -22.87 0.88
C ARG A 88 9.50 -23.38 0.51
N GLY A 89 8.85 -22.70 -0.40
CA GLY A 89 7.52 -22.96 -0.93
C GLY A 89 6.88 -21.68 -1.45
N PHE A 90 5.66 -21.80 -1.94
CA PHE A 90 4.82 -20.68 -2.37
C PHE A 90 3.68 -20.54 -1.36
N GLY A 91 3.69 -19.47 -0.57
CA GLY A 91 2.64 -19.15 0.39
C GLY A 91 1.45 -18.44 -0.27
N HIS A 92 0.30 -18.48 0.40
CA HIS A 92 -0.97 -17.99 -0.16
C HIS A 92 -1.48 -16.72 0.53
N SER A 93 -0.67 -16.07 1.36
CA SER A 93 -1.02 -14.83 2.05
C SER A 93 0.23 -14.01 2.31
N PHE A 94 0.24 -12.74 1.86
CA PHE A 94 1.34 -11.79 2.06
C PHE A 94 0.80 -10.39 2.28
N ILE A 95 1.57 -9.55 2.98
CA ILE A 95 1.34 -8.12 3.12
C ILE A 95 2.50 -7.39 2.46
N SER A 96 2.22 -6.40 1.63
CA SER A 96 3.24 -5.61 0.93
C SER A 96 3.67 -4.42 1.78
N GLY A 97 4.96 -4.34 2.08
CA GLY A 97 5.53 -3.21 2.79
C GLY A 97 5.13 -3.16 4.25
N ALA A 98 5.05 -4.28 4.94
CA ALA A 98 4.85 -4.30 6.39
C ALA A 98 6.12 -4.76 7.10
N GLY A 99 6.48 -4.08 8.16
CA GLY A 99 7.75 -4.25 8.86
C GLY A 99 7.74 -5.24 10.04
N CYS A 100 6.66 -5.97 10.29
CA CYS A 100 6.59 -6.86 11.43
C CYS A 100 6.87 -8.33 11.09
N TRP A 101 7.35 -9.04 12.09
CA TRP A 101 7.67 -10.45 11.98
C TRP A 101 6.41 -11.32 11.91
N GLU A 102 6.58 -12.53 11.33
CA GLU A 102 5.54 -13.57 11.32
C GLU A 102 4.33 -13.25 10.42
N GLN A 103 4.51 -12.34 9.47
CA GLN A 103 3.47 -12.01 8.51
C GLN A 103 3.45 -12.96 7.33
N GLY A 104 2.27 -13.44 6.97
CA GLY A 104 2.04 -14.15 5.72
C GLY A 104 2.71 -15.51 5.59
N GLY A 105 2.73 -16.03 4.37
CA GLY A 105 3.33 -17.30 4.04
C GLY A 105 2.53 -18.53 4.44
N GLN A 106 1.27 -18.37 4.83
CA GLN A 106 0.40 -19.51 5.17
C GLN A 106 0.11 -20.38 3.97
N VAL A 107 -0.13 -21.68 4.21
CA VAL A 107 -0.45 -22.68 3.20
C VAL A 107 0.65 -22.73 2.13
N SER A 108 1.84 -23.19 2.52
CA SER A 108 3.00 -23.25 1.62
C SER A 108 2.96 -24.49 0.73
N VAL A 109 3.14 -24.30 -0.57
CA VAL A 109 3.16 -25.38 -1.57
C VAL A 109 4.51 -25.43 -2.27
N LEU A 110 5.14 -26.62 -2.38
CA LEU A 110 6.40 -26.78 -3.11
C LEU A 110 6.38 -28.06 -3.98
N PRO A 111 6.69 -27.97 -5.28
CA PRO A 111 6.90 -29.15 -6.12
C PRO A 111 8.31 -29.73 -5.91
N VAL A 112 8.40 -31.05 -5.79
CA VAL A 112 9.65 -31.79 -5.63
C VAL A 112 9.65 -33.08 -6.44
N THR A 113 10.82 -33.69 -6.61
CA THR A 113 11.00 -35.05 -7.17
C THR A 113 11.88 -35.88 -6.25
N GLY A 114 11.76 -37.19 -6.33
CA GLY A 114 12.52 -38.12 -5.52
C GLY A 114 11.62 -39.21 -4.92
N SER A 115 12.18 -40.10 -4.15
CA SER A 115 11.42 -41.14 -3.47
C SER A 115 10.87 -40.64 -2.12
N ILE A 116 9.59 -40.90 -1.85
CA ILE A 116 8.97 -40.64 -0.55
C ILE A 116 8.68 -42.01 0.11
N GLY A 117 9.26 -42.24 1.27
CA GLY A 117 9.08 -43.45 2.03
C GLY A 117 10.22 -43.72 3.02
N PRO A 118 10.20 -44.85 3.77
CA PRO A 118 11.29 -45.20 4.68
C PRO A 118 12.64 -45.29 3.94
N GLY A 119 13.61 -44.49 4.36
CA GLY A 119 14.96 -44.42 3.74
C GLY A 119 14.97 -43.79 2.34
N GLY A 120 13.91 -43.14 1.91
CA GLY A 120 13.84 -42.39 0.64
C GLY A 120 14.50 -40.99 0.72
N ASP A 121 14.48 -40.28 -0.42
CA ASP A 121 14.91 -38.89 -0.51
C ASP A 121 14.13 -38.01 0.48
N PHE A 122 12.85 -38.35 0.69
CA PHE A 122 12.00 -37.84 1.76
C PHE A 122 11.67 -39.00 2.71
N ASP A 123 12.56 -39.22 3.70
CA ASP A 123 12.42 -40.33 4.64
C ASP A 123 11.26 -40.10 5.60
N THR A 124 10.20 -40.88 5.45
CA THR A 124 9.00 -40.82 6.27
C THR A 124 9.26 -41.16 7.74
N GLY A 125 10.39 -41.80 8.07
CA GLY A 125 10.84 -42.04 9.44
C GLY A 125 11.53 -40.82 10.09
N ASN A 126 11.73 -39.72 9.35
CA ASN A 126 12.44 -38.54 9.83
C ASN A 126 11.62 -37.24 9.63
N ALA A 127 10.91 -36.82 10.68
CA ALA A 127 10.07 -35.63 10.64
C ALA A 127 10.82 -34.35 10.22
N LYS A 128 12.13 -34.23 10.48
CA LYS A 128 12.93 -33.05 10.12
C LYS A 128 13.07 -32.86 8.60
N GLN A 129 12.89 -33.91 7.80
CA GLN A 129 12.92 -33.77 6.34
C GLN A 129 11.67 -33.10 5.77
N PHE A 130 10.59 -32.97 6.56
CA PHE A 130 9.38 -32.26 6.22
C PHE A 130 9.36 -30.83 6.77
N ASP A 131 10.47 -30.35 7.33
CA ASP A 131 10.70 -28.92 7.63
C ASP A 131 10.94 -28.16 6.33
N HIS A 132 10.30 -27.00 6.12
CA HIS A 132 10.39 -26.25 4.88
C HIS A 132 11.82 -25.78 4.56
N LYS A 133 12.69 -25.65 5.58
CA LYS A 133 14.10 -25.34 5.38
C LYS A 133 14.88 -26.54 4.81
N ALA A 134 14.49 -27.76 5.20
CA ALA A 134 15.17 -28.97 4.77
C ALA A 134 14.90 -29.28 3.28
N TYR A 135 13.67 -29.05 2.79
CA TYR A 135 13.33 -29.33 1.39
C TYR A 135 13.35 -28.09 0.49
N ALA A 136 13.79 -26.93 0.99
CA ALA A 136 13.87 -25.72 0.18
C ALA A 136 14.65 -25.95 -1.13
N SER A 137 14.13 -25.40 -2.21
CA SER A 137 14.77 -25.45 -3.52
C SER A 137 15.68 -24.28 -3.77
N ASN A 138 16.89 -24.53 -4.28
CA ASN A 138 17.69 -23.47 -4.87
C ASN A 138 17.00 -22.91 -6.11
N TYR A 139 17.26 -21.65 -6.44
CA TYR A 139 16.82 -21.00 -7.65
C TYR A 139 17.84 -19.93 -8.08
N THR A 140 17.62 -19.34 -9.24
CA THR A 140 18.34 -18.16 -9.73
C THR A 140 17.36 -17.19 -10.34
N HIS A 141 17.73 -15.92 -10.41
CA HIS A 141 16.92 -14.89 -11.08
C HIS A 141 16.92 -15.01 -12.61
N ASP A 142 17.70 -15.95 -13.18
CA ASP A 142 17.73 -16.17 -14.61
C ASP A 142 16.37 -16.67 -15.11
N GLY A 143 15.69 -15.83 -15.90
CA GLY A 143 14.36 -16.14 -16.41
C GLY A 143 13.23 -16.02 -15.40
N GLU A 144 13.49 -15.48 -14.21
CA GLU A 144 12.44 -15.11 -13.24
C GLU A 144 11.61 -13.95 -13.79
N ILE A 145 10.29 -14.02 -13.61
CA ILE A 145 9.33 -13.01 -14.09
C ILE A 145 8.42 -12.61 -12.93
N GLY A 146 8.41 -11.31 -12.62
CA GLY A 146 7.47 -10.68 -11.71
C GLY A 146 6.70 -9.58 -12.43
N GLN A 147 5.40 -9.78 -12.68
CA GLN A 147 4.51 -8.85 -13.36
C GLN A 147 3.16 -8.78 -12.65
N ALA A 148 2.38 -7.75 -12.89
CA ALA A 148 1.05 -7.66 -12.31
C ALA A 148 0.19 -8.89 -12.71
N GLY A 149 -0.21 -9.67 -11.68
CA GLY A 149 -1.02 -10.88 -11.83
C GLY A 149 -0.30 -12.13 -12.33
N TYR A 150 1.04 -12.10 -12.41
CA TYR A 150 1.81 -13.26 -12.85
C TYR A 150 3.23 -13.28 -12.26
N TYR A 151 3.60 -14.48 -11.77
CA TYR A 151 4.95 -14.78 -11.31
C TYR A 151 5.45 -16.07 -11.94
N LYS A 152 6.76 -16.14 -12.22
CA LYS A 152 7.43 -17.35 -12.71
C LYS A 152 8.85 -17.42 -12.19
N VAL A 153 9.27 -18.64 -11.76
CA VAL A 153 10.66 -18.92 -11.38
C VAL A 153 11.04 -20.34 -11.77
N ARG A 154 12.33 -20.59 -11.98
CA ARG A 154 12.88 -21.91 -12.15
C ARG A 154 13.53 -22.39 -10.86
N LEU A 155 12.95 -23.41 -10.24
CA LEU A 155 13.53 -24.15 -9.13
C LEU A 155 14.62 -25.08 -9.68
N THR A 156 15.85 -24.96 -9.19
CA THR A 156 17.01 -25.68 -9.74
C THR A 156 17.29 -27.00 -9.05
N SER A 157 16.82 -27.19 -7.81
CA SER A 157 16.81 -28.48 -7.14
C SER A 157 15.79 -29.44 -7.80
N TYR A 158 15.83 -30.70 -7.43
CA TYR A 158 14.85 -31.71 -7.85
C TYR A 158 14.75 -31.90 -9.37
N GLY A 159 15.89 -31.76 -10.09
CA GLY A 159 15.94 -31.96 -11.54
C GLY A 159 15.40 -30.81 -12.38
N GLY A 160 15.11 -29.69 -11.79
CA GLY A 160 14.64 -28.46 -12.44
C GLY A 160 13.12 -28.47 -12.68
N ILE A 161 12.42 -27.57 -12.00
CA ILE A 161 10.97 -27.43 -12.09
C ILE A 161 10.65 -25.97 -12.38
N ASP A 162 9.88 -25.69 -13.42
CA ASP A 162 9.36 -24.34 -13.65
C ASP A 162 8.08 -24.18 -12.84
N ALA A 163 8.07 -23.21 -11.93
CA ALA A 163 6.93 -22.83 -11.11
C ALA A 163 6.34 -21.50 -11.60
N GLU A 164 5.04 -21.48 -11.81
CA GLU A 164 4.30 -20.30 -12.25
C GLU A 164 3.10 -20.08 -11.33
N ALA A 165 2.78 -18.80 -11.03
CA ALA A 165 1.63 -18.44 -10.22
C ALA A 165 0.83 -17.32 -10.86
N THR A 166 -0.49 -17.33 -10.62
CA THR A 166 -1.42 -16.26 -10.97
C THR A 166 -2.56 -16.21 -9.96
N ALA A 167 -3.13 -15.03 -9.69
CA ALA A 167 -4.18 -14.88 -8.69
C ALA A 167 -5.32 -14.01 -9.19
N ARG A 168 -6.54 -14.34 -8.77
CA ARG A 168 -7.74 -13.52 -8.76
C ARG A 168 -8.00 -13.03 -7.33
N THR A 169 -9.12 -12.36 -7.10
CA THR A 169 -9.39 -11.78 -5.78
C THR A 169 -9.40 -12.83 -4.65
N ARG A 170 -10.01 -14.00 -4.86
CA ARG A 170 -10.23 -15.04 -3.83
C ARG A 170 -9.73 -16.43 -4.21
N ALA A 171 -9.22 -16.59 -5.43
CA ALA A 171 -8.66 -17.86 -5.89
C ALA A 171 -7.36 -17.62 -6.66
N ALA A 172 -6.44 -18.57 -6.58
CA ALA A 172 -5.17 -18.53 -7.30
C ALA A 172 -4.92 -19.85 -8.04
N ALA A 173 -4.00 -19.83 -8.99
CA ALA A 173 -3.52 -21.04 -9.64
C ALA A 173 -2.00 -21.06 -9.68
N GLU A 174 -1.45 -22.23 -9.46
CA GLU A 174 -0.03 -22.54 -9.59
C GLU A 174 0.14 -23.64 -10.62
N ARG A 175 1.14 -23.50 -11.48
CA ARG A 175 1.48 -24.54 -12.46
C ARG A 175 2.95 -24.94 -12.28
N TYR A 176 3.18 -26.24 -12.09
CA TYR A 176 4.49 -26.82 -11.90
C TYR A 176 4.84 -27.73 -13.08
N THR A 177 5.86 -27.35 -13.85
CA THR A 177 6.30 -28.11 -15.04
C THR A 177 7.60 -28.84 -14.75
N PHE A 178 7.56 -30.15 -14.79
CA PHE A 178 8.68 -31.03 -14.48
C PHE A 178 9.51 -31.28 -15.76
N SER A 179 10.55 -30.47 -15.97
CA SER A 179 11.21 -30.34 -17.29
C SER A 179 12.23 -31.42 -17.61
N GLN A 180 12.80 -32.13 -16.63
CA GLN A 180 13.95 -32.99 -16.85
C GLN A 180 13.76 -34.49 -16.52
N ARG A 181 12.76 -34.88 -15.75
CA ARG A 181 12.50 -36.28 -15.38
C ARG A 181 11.16 -36.77 -15.92
N SER A 182 11.11 -38.01 -16.28
CA SER A 182 9.90 -38.83 -16.33
C SER A 182 9.81 -39.62 -15.03
N GLY A 183 8.65 -39.76 -14.45
CA GLY A 183 8.40 -40.49 -13.21
C GLY A 183 7.64 -39.68 -12.17
N ASP A 184 7.92 -39.95 -10.89
CA ASP A 184 7.15 -39.37 -9.80
C ASP A 184 7.55 -37.89 -9.56
N GLY A 185 6.60 -37.00 -9.82
CA GLY A 185 6.60 -35.64 -9.29
C GLY A 185 5.72 -35.57 -8.06
N HIS A 186 6.13 -34.83 -7.08
CA HIS A 186 5.36 -34.64 -5.85
C HIS A 186 5.07 -33.16 -5.62
N VAL A 187 3.94 -32.89 -4.96
CA VAL A 187 3.58 -31.56 -4.45
C VAL A 187 3.44 -31.68 -2.93
N LEU A 188 4.26 -30.93 -2.21
CA LEU A 188 4.20 -30.81 -0.75
C LEU A 188 3.27 -29.64 -0.39
N VAL A 189 2.31 -29.86 0.51
CA VAL A 189 1.43 -28.83 1.08
C VAL A 189 1.73 -28.74 2.57
N ASN A 190 2.42 -27.71 2.99
CA ASN A 190 2.82 -27.46 4.38
C ASN A 190 1.87 -26.51 5.06
N VAL A 191 1.31 -26.92 6.18
CA VAL A 191 0.38 -26.14 6.99
C VAL A 191 0.86 -25.97 8.45
N GLY A 192 2.00 -26.59 8.80
CA GLY A 192 2.61 -26.45 10.12
C GLY A 192 3.57 -25.26 10.22
N GLN A 193 3.88 -24.63 9.09
CA GLN A 193 4.84 -23.54 9.00
C GLN A 193 4.31 -22.44 8.07
N ALA A 194 4.61 -21.18 8.39
CA ALA A 194 4.35 -20.02 7.55
C ALA A 194 5.68 -19.46 7.01
N ASN A 195 6.01 -18.20 7.25
CA ASN A 195 7.30 -17.63 6.85
C ASN A 195 8.45 -18.01 7.82
N GLU A 196 9.54 -17.27 7.87
CA GLU A 196 10.76 -17.61 8.64
C GLU A 196 10.52 -17.78 10.14
N ARG A 197 9.70 -16.92 10.75
CA ARG A 197 9.33 -17.01 12.15
C ARG A 197 7.95 -17.60 12.28
N HIS A 198 7.89 -18.82 12.78
CA HIS A 198 6.63 -19.53 12.85
C HIS A 198 5.67 -18.92 13.87
N SER A 199 4.50 -18.60 13.38
CA SER A 199 3.38 -18.18 14.20
C SER A 199 2.24 -19.19 14.24
N VAL A 200 2.38 -20.35 13.58
CA VAL A 200 1.34 -21.38 13.55
C VAL A 200 1.21 -22.05 14.93
N ILE A 201 0.02 -21.93 15.53
CA ILE A 201 -0.31 -22.47 16.87
C ILE A 201 -1.21 -23.69 16.79
N GLY A 202 -1.69 -24.03 15.62
CA GLY A 202 -2.45 -25.25 15.35
C GLY A 202 -2.78 -25.35 13.88
N SER A 203 -2.80 -26.58 13.36
CA SER A 203 -3.10 -26.83 11.96
C SER A 203 -3.77 -28.18 11.74
N VAL A 204 -4.58 -28.25 10.69
CA VAL A 204 -5.26 -29.46 10.22
C VAL A 204 -5.11 -29.54 8.72
N VAL A 205 -4.79 -30.73 8.21
CA VAL A 205 -4.77 -31.03 6.77
C VAL A 205 -5.55 -32.30 6.50
N ASP A 206 -6.40 -32.26 5.49
CA ASP A 206 -7.23 -33.37 5.02
C ASP A 206 -7.02 -33.59 3.51
N VAL A 207 -6.75 -34.84 3.13
CA VAL A 207 -6.70 -35.30 1.74
C VAL A 207 -8.05 -35.88 1.36
N VAL A 208 -8.78 -35.22 0.47
CA VAL A 208 -10.15 -35.54 0.11
C VAL A 208 -10.23 -36.10 -1.34
N GLY A 209 -10.71 -37.32 -1.50
CA GLY A 209 -10.74 -37.98 -2.80
C GLY A 209 -9.33 -38.21 -3.33
N ASP A 210 -9.13 -37.96 -4.63
CA ASP A 210 -7.87 -38.15 -5.35
C ASP A 210 -7.32 -36.85 -5.99
N ARG A 211 -7.94 -35.68 -5.68
CA ARG A 211 -7.56 -34.39 -6.28
C ARG A 211 -7.52 -33.22 -5.30
N VAL A 212 -7.91 -33.40 -4.05
CA VAL A 212 -8.15 -32.27 -3.15
C VAL A 212 -7.35 -32.38 -1.86
N VAL A 213 -6.81 -31.25 -1.43
CA VAL A 213 -6.30 -31.02 -0.07
C VAL A 213 -7.01 -29.81 0.50
N GLU A 214 -7.55 -29.93 1.72
CA GLU A 214 -8.17 -28.82 2.43
C GLU A 214 -7.81 -28.84 3.92
N GLY A 215 -8.08 -27.77 4.65
CA GLY A 215 -7.76 -27.70 6.07
C GLY A 215 -7.78 -26.29 6.61
N LYS A 216 -7.02 -26.09 7.69
CA LYS A 216 -6.87 -24.78 8.33
C LYS A 216 -5.56 -24.65 9.05
N LEU A 217 -5.15 -23.38 9.23
CA LEU A 217 -4.10 -22.98 10.16
C LEU A 217 -4.68 -21.94 11.12
N VAL A 218 -4.33 -22.03 12.39
CA VAL A 218 -4.50 -20.96 13.36
C VAL A 218 -3.15 -20.31 13.55
N THR A 219 -3.08 -19.01 13.28
CA THR A 219 -1.84 -18.24 13.29
C THR A 219 -1.90 -17.21 14.40
N LYS A 220 -0.79 -17.00 15.12
CA LYS A 220 -0.63 -15.86 16.02
C LYS A 220 -0.61 -14.57 15.20
N SER A 221 -1.01 -13.49 15.85
CA SER A 221 -0.97 -12.20 15.19
C SER A 221 0.44 -11.70 14.96
N PHE A 222 0.55 -11.01 13.93
CA PHE A 222 1.51 -10.01 13.53
C PHE A 222 1.79 -9.02 14.70
N CYS A 223 3.03 -8.95 15.14
CA CYS A 223 3.52 -8.02 16.19
C CYS A 223 2.73 -7.96 17.49
N GLY A 224 1.96 -8.98 17.87
CA GLY A 224 1.24 -8.95 19.13
C GLY A 224 0.11 -9.96 19.26
N GLY A 225 -0.49 -10.06 20.29
CA GLY A 225 -1.29 -10.92 21.12
C GLY A 225 -2.54 -11.65 20.61
N HIS A 226 -3.02 -11.54 19.38
CA HIS A 226 -4.24 -12.23 18.94
C HIS A 226 -3.94 -13.33 17.91
N GLN A 227 -4.97 -14.12 17.60
CA GLN A 227 -4.88 -15.20 16.63
C GLN A 227 -6.01 -15.11 15.63
N TYR A 228 -5.77 -15.60 14.42
CA TYR A 228 -6.78 -15.72 13.38
C TYR A 228 -6.64 -17.08 12.68
N THR A 229 -7.69 -17.50 11.98
CA THR A 229 -7.73 -18.78 11.29
C THR A 229 -7.81 -18.55 9.79
N THR A 230 -6.90 -19.19 9.05
CA THR A 230 -6.97 -19.29 7.60
C THR A 230 -7.42 -20.69 7.23
N TRP A 231 -8.59 -20.80 6.62
CA TRP A 231 -9.10 -22.02 5.99
C TRP A 231 -8.65 -22.03 4.54
N PHE A 232 -8.35 -23.21 4.01
CA PHE A 232 -7.90 -23.36 2.62
C PHE A 232 -8.51 -24.57 1.93
N ARG A 233 -8.56 -24.50 0.61
CA ARG A 233 -8.83 -25.61 -0.29
C ARG A 233 -7.94 -25.49 -1.52
N ILE A 234 -7.27 -26.61 -1.87
CA ILE A 234 -6.46 -26.75 -3.07
C ILE A 234 -7.02 -27.92 -3.87
N GLU A 235 -7.31 -27.71 -5.15
CA GLU A 235 -7.78 -28.76 -6.05
C GLU A 235 -6.86 -28.88 -7.27
N PHE A 236 -6.46 -30.10 -7.61
CA PHE A 236 -5.51 -30.40 -8.69
C PHE A 236 -6.23 -30.75 -9.99
N ASP A 237 -5.67 -30.37 -11.13
CA ASP A 237 -6.21 -30.64 -12.47
C ASP A 237 -6.24 -32.14 -12.84
N ARG A 238 -5.50 -32.95 -12.11
CA ARG A 238 -5.40 -34.41 -12.30
C ARG A 238 -5.38 -35.18 -10.99
N PRO A 239 -5.75 -36.47 -10.97
CA PRO A 239 -5.67 -37.30 -9.77
C PRO A 239 -4.20 -37.58 -9.41
N PHE A 240 -3.91 -37.57 -8.12
CA PHE A 240 -2.67 -38.10 -7.60
C PHE A 240 -2.77 -39.63 -7.45
N LYS A 241 -1.65 -40.36 -7.75
CA LYS A 241 -1.58 -41.83 -7.66
C LYS A 241 -1.29 -42.33 -6.26
N ALA A 242 -0.64 -41.48 -5.43
CA ALA A 242 -0.31 -41.77 -4.05
C ALA A 242 -0.32 -40.48 -3.23
N HIS A 243 -0.53 -40.62 -1.94
CA HIS A 243 -0.57 -39.50 -0.98
C HIS A 243 -0.15 -40.01 0.40
N GLY A 244 0.09 -39.07 1.27
CA GLY A 244 0.26 -39.25 2.70
C GLY A 244 0.26 -37.92 3.42
N THR A 245 0.31 -37.97 4.74
CA THR A 245 0.44 -36.81 5.60
C THR A 245 1.70 -36.93 6.45
N TRP A 246 2.18 -35.80 6.98
CA TRP A 246 3.25 -35.79 7.98
C TRP A 246 2.83 -34.95 9.18
N GLY A 247 3.43 -35.30 10.33
CA GLY A 247 3.32 -34.58 11.58
C GLY A 247 4.60 -34.71 12.40
N GLU A 248 4.55 -34.41 13.70
CA GLU A 248 5.70 -34.53 14.59
C GLU A 248 6.32 -35.93 14.60
N GLY A 249 5.51 -36.97 14.41
CA GLY A 249 5.97 -38.38 14.34
C GLY A 249 6.57 -38.79 13.01
N GLY A 250 6.68 -37.91 12.03
CA GLY A 250 7.15 -38.21 10.68
C GLY A 250 6.03 -38.39 9.66
N GLY A 251 6.35 -39.02 8.52
CA GLY A 251 5.43 -39.22 7.41
C GLY A 251 4.61 -40.48 7.55
N LEU A 252 3.34 -40.44 7.18
CA LEU A 252 2.38 -41.55 7.20
C LEU A 252 1.83 -41.78 5.78
N PRO A 253 2.43 -42.73 5.01
CA PRO A 253 1.96 -43.08 3.66
C PRO A 253 0.50 -43.54 3.69
N GLY A 254 -0.31 -43.04 2.76
CA GLY A 254 -1.73 -43.38 2.64
C GLY A 254 -2.65 -42.71 3.66
N ALA A 255 -2.09 -42.03 4.66
CA ALA A 255 -2.89 -41.24 5.61
C ALA A 255 -3.57 -40.05 4.89
N ARG A 256 -4.81 -39.73 5.34
CA ARG A 256 -5.65 -38.67 4.77
C ARG A 256 -5.88 -37.51 5.71
N HIS A 257 -5.45 -37.62 6.94
CA HIS A 257 -5.67 -36.63 8.00
C HIS A 257 -4.42 -36.47 8.84
N SER A 258 -4.09 -35.21 9.17
CA SER A 258 -3.13 -34.87 10.19
C SER A 258 -3.57 -33.60 10.92
N MET A 259 -3.35 -33.57 12.23
CA MET A 259 -3.62 -32.44 13.09
C MET A 259 -2.48 -32.27 14.08
N GLU A 260 -1.92 -31.07 14.14
CA GLU A 260 -0.80 -30.77 15.00
C GLU A 260 -1.00 -29.43 15.76
N GLY A 261 -0.32 -29.34 16.89
CA GLY A 261 -0.33 -28.17 17.75
C GLY A 261 0.70 -27.11 17.39
N GLU A 262 1.06 -26.29 18.35
CA GLU A 262 1.93 -25.13 18.18
C GLU A 262 3.33 -25.55 17.71
N GLN A 263 3.78 -24.89 16.62
CA GLN A 263 5.12 -25.04 16.01
C GLN A 263 5.51 -26.50 15.65
N LYS A 264 4.55 -27.34 15.37
CA LYS A 264 4.78 -28.71 14.93
C LYS A 264 4.77 -28.80 13.41
N PRO A 265 5.63 -29.63 12.79
CA PRO A 265 5.53 -29.90 11.37
C PRO A 265 4.17 -30.53 11.07
N ASN A 266 3.50 -30.09 10.02
CA ASN A 266 2.22 -30.64 9.57
C ASN A 266 2.01 -30.39 8.08
N GLY A 267 1.52 -31.40 7.35
CA GLY A 267 1.23 -31.24 5.93
C GLY A 267 0.84 -32.53 5.22
N ALA A 268 0.74 -32.44 3.90
CA ALA A 268 0.45 -33.55 3.03
C ALA A 268 1.36 -33.56 1.80
N TRP A 269 1.76 -34.75 1.33
CA TRP A 269 2.38 -34.93 0.01
C TRP A 269 1.44 -35.64 -0.93
N LEU A 270 1.51 -35.26 -2.21
CA LEU A 270 0.71 -35.84 -3.29
C LEU A 270 1.66 -36.21 -4.41
N SER A 271 1.57 -37.48 -4.88
CA SER A 271 2.47 -38.00 -5.89
C SER A 271 1.73 -38.19 -7.23
N PHE A 272 2.32 -37.67 -8.28
CA PHE A 272 1.78 -37.73 -9.63
C PHE A 272 2.69 -38.54 -10.56
N ASP A 273 2.12 -39.33 -11.46
CA ASP A 273 2.85 -39.99 -12.53
C ASP A 273 2.99 -39.02 -13.71
N LEU A 274 4.18 -38.54 -13.99
CA LEU A 274 4.44 -37.48 -14.94
C LEU A 274 5.47 -37.90 -16.01
N ALA A 275 5.12 -37.72 -17.25
CA ALA A 275 6.10 -37.72 -18.34
C ALA A 275 6.94 -36.43 -18.33
N LYS A 276 8.14 -36.51 -18.92
CA LYS A 276 9.00 -35.30 -19.08
C LYS A 276 8.24 -34.17 -19.75
N GLY A 277 8.31 -32.98 -19.12
CA GLY A 277 7.65 -31.76 -19.60
C GLY A 277 6.16 -31.67 -19.27
N GLN A 278 5.59 -32.62 -18.52
CA GLN A 278 4.23 -32.49 -18.04
C GLN A 278 4.13 -31.55 -16.84
N SER A 279 2.97 -30.95 -16.72
CA SER A 279 2.66 -30.00 -15.63
C SER A 279 1.55 -30.55 -14.73
N VAL A 280 1.57 -30.14 -13.49
CA VAL A 280 0.46 -30.22 -12.53
C VAL A 280 0.00 -28.82 -12.25
N THR A 281 -1.31 -28.58 -12.32
CA THR A 281 -1.93 -27.31 -11.94
C THR A 281 -2.71 -27.48 -10.64
N ALA A 282 -2.40 -26.67 -9.63
CA ALA A 282 -3.16 -26.52 -8.40
C ALA A 282 -3.99 -25.26 -8.48
N VAL A 283 -5.27 -25.32 -8.13
CA VAL A 283 -6.14 -24.14 -7.96
C VAL A 283 -6.51 -24.06 -6.50
N SER A 284 -6.20 -22.93 -5.87
CA SER A 284 -6.32 -22.71 -4.44
C SER A 284 -7.29 -21.57 -4.12
N ALA A 285 -7.91 -21.63 -2.95
CA ALA A 285 -8.65 -20.53 -2.35
C ALA A 285 -8.49 -20.58 -0.83
N ILE A 286 -8.54 -19.41 -0.20
CA ILE A 286 -8.51 -19.26 1.25
C ILE A 286 -9.76 -18.52 1.75
N SER A 287 -10.04 -18.62 3.06
CA SER A 287 -11.10 -17.89 3.74
C SER A 287 -10.70 -17.66 5.20
N HIS A 288 -11.06 -16.51 5.75
CA HIS A 288 -10.94 -16.23 7.19
C HIS A 288 -12.24 -16.57 7.96
N VAL A 289 -13.26 -17.05 7.27
CA VAL A 289 -14.57 -17.39 7.83
C VAL A 289 -14.64 -18.86 8.26
N ASP A 290 -14.67 -19.77 7.28
CA ASP A 290 -14.76 -21.21 7.50
C ASP A 290 -14.35 -22.02 6.25
N ALA A 291 -14.37 -23.36 6.36
CA ALA A 291 -14.04 -24.25 5.26
C ALA A 291 -15.01 -24.11 4.06
N GLU A 292 -16.29 -23.80 4.30
CA GLU A 292 -17.26 -23.59 3.22
C GLU A 292 -17.01 -22.25 2.50
N GLY A 293 -16.47 -21.25 3.20
CA GLY A 293 -15.96 -20.01 2.60
C GLY A 293 -14.88 -20.29 1.57
N ALA A 294 -13.84 -21.08 1.93
CA ALA A 294 -12.78 -21.46 1.01
C ALA A 294 -13.32 -22.23 -0.21
N ARG A 295 -14.27 -23.17 -0.01
CA ARG A 295 -14.93 -23.88 -1.11
C ARG A 295 -15.76 -22.94 -1.99
N THR A 296 -16.45 -21.97 -1.40
CA THR A 296 -17.26 -21.00 -2.12
C THR A 296 -16.38 -20.06 -2.95
N ASN A 297 -15.26 -19.60 -2.39
CA ASN A 297 -14.28 -18.78 -3.10
C ASN A 297 -13.68 -19.54 -4.30
N LEU A 298 -13.31 -20.82 -4.12
CA LEU A 298 -12.82 -21.64 -5.20
C LEU A 298 -13.86 -21.81 -6.31
N ARG A 299 -15.13 -22.12 -5.95
CA ARG A 299 -16.21 -22.26 -6.94
C ARG A 299 -16.46 -20.96 -7.71
N ALA A 300 -16.45 -19.83 -7.03
CA ALA A 300 -16.75 -18.53 -7.64
C ALA A 300 -15.66 -18.03 -8.58
N GLU A 301 -14.39 -18.26 -8.24
CA GLU A 301 -13.29 -17.63 -8.96
C GLU A 301 -12.28 -18.63 -9.55
N GLY A 302 -12.19 -19.84 -9.02
CA GLY A 302 -11.30 -20.90 -9.49
C GLY A 302 -11.95 -21.88 -10.46
N MET A 303 -13.27 -21.80 -10.69
CA MET A 303 -14.01 -22.74 -11.53
C MET A 303 -14.88 -22.04 -12.59
N GLN A 304 -15.20 -22.76 -13.65
CA GLN A 304 -16.20 -22.36 -14.66
C GLN A 304 -16.95 -23.59 -15.13
N GLY A 305 -18.29 -23.56 -15.06
CA GLY A 305 -19.14 -24.69 -15.47
C GLY A 305 -18.88 -25.97 -14.67
N GLY A 306 -18.46 -25.86 -13.40
CA GLY A 306 -18.18 -27.01 -12.53
C GLY A 306 -16.78 -27.63 -12.71
N ALA A 307 -15.94 -27.13 -13.63
CA ALA A 307 -14.57 -27.54 -13.85
C ALA A 307 -13.58 -26.46 -13.40
N LEU A 308 -12.37 -26.87 -12.98
CA LEU A 308 -11.30 -25.93 -12.67
C LEU A 308 -10.96 -25.06 -13.88
N LEU A 309 -10.72 -23.76 -13.62
CA LEU A 309 -10.13 -22.89 -14.62
C LEU A 309 -8.70 -23.35 -14.91
N GLY A 310 -8.38 -23.50 -16.21
CA GLY A 310 -7.00 -23.72 -16.61
C GLY A 310 -6.11 -22.52 -16.27
N PHE A 311 -4.85 -22.77 -15.95
CA PHE A 311 -3.86 -21.76 -15.55
C PHE A 311 -3.84 -20.53 -16.47
N ASP A 312 -3.75 -20.76 -17.80
CA ASP A 312 -3.64 -19.66 -18.77
C ASP A 312 -4.91 -18.81 -18.85
N ARG A 313 -6.07 -19.41 -18.61
CA ARG A 313 -7.33 -18.68 -18.53
C ARG A 313 -7.39 -17.81 -17.27
N MET A 314 -6.98 -18.35 -16.13
CA MET A 314 -6.92 -17.60 -14.88
C MET A 314 -5.92 -16.45 -14.99
N ARG A 315 -4.72 -16.69 -15.55
CA ARG A 315 -3.73 -15.66 -15.84
C ARG A 315 -4.30 -14.54 -16.72
N THR A 316 -5.02 -14.89 -17.77
CA THR A 316 -5.65 -13.90 -18.65
C THR A 316 -6.64 -13.02 -17.90
N LEU A 317 -7.47 -13.60 -17.02
CA LEU A 317 -8.44 -12.84 -16.21
C LEU A 317 -7.75 -11.94 -15.17
N SER A 318 -6.72 -12.44 -14.51
CA SER A 318 -5.91 -11.68 -13.57
C SER A 318 -5.24 -10.47 -14.24
N GLN A 319 -4.56 -10.70 -15.35
CA GLN A 319 -3.89 -9.63 -16.10
C GLN A 319 -4.88 -8.63 -16.70
N GLN A 320 -6.08 -9.06 -17.10
CA GLN A 320 -7.14 -8.15 -17.52
C GLN A 320 -7.57 -7.23 -16.38
N SER A 321 -7.80 -7.78 -15.19
CA SER A 321 -8.16 -6.98 -14.01
C SER A 321 -7.09 -5.93 -13.71
N TRP A 322 -5.81 -6.29 -13.74
CA TRP A 322 -4.71 -5.33 -13.56
C TRP A 322 -4.66 -4.28 -14.68
N ARG A 323 -4.85 -4.67 -15.92
CA ARG A 323 -4.85 -3.74 -17.07
C ARG A 323 -5.94 -2.68 -16.93
N GLU A 324 -7.12 -3.07 -16.42
CA GLU A 324 -8.22 -2.16 -16.15
C GLU A 324 -7.85 -1.15 -15.03
N GLN A 325 -7.21 -1.60 -13.95
CA GLN A 325 -6.80 -0.73 -12.85
C GLN A 325 -5.64 0.20 -13.23
N LEU A 326 -4.58 -0.34 -13.80
CA LEU A 326 -3.42 0.43 -14.25
C LEU A 326 -3.81 1.47 -15.31
N GLY A 327 -4.76 1.12 -16.19
CA GLY A 327 -5.27 1.98 -17.25
C GLY A 327 -6.07 3.20 -16.78
N ARG A 328 -6.42 3.27 -15.49
CA ARG A 328 -7.08 4.46 -14.90
C ARG A 328 -6.15 5.65 -14.82
N VAL A 329 -4.85 5.42 -14.77
CA VAL A 329 -3.85 6.50 -14.81
C VAL A 329 -2.94 6.28 -16.01
N ARG A 330 -2.87 7.27 -16.88
CA ARG A 330 -2.03 7.22 -18.09
C ARG A 330 -1.02 8.35 -18.07
N VAL A 331 0.24 8.02 -18.31
CA VAL A 331 1.32 8.99 -18.35
C VAL A 331 1.99 9.01 -19.75
N GLN A 332 2.47 10.17 -20.16
CA GLN A 332 3.29 10.36 -21.38
C GLN A 332 4.54 11.16 -21.01
N GLY A 333 5.63 10.85 -21.69
CA GLY A 333 6.96 11.36 -21.34
C GLY A 333 7.69 10.41 -20.41
N GLY A 334 8.88 10.81 -19.96
CA GLY A 334 9.79 9.93 -19.24
C GLY A 334 10.41 8.86 -20.13
N ASN A 335 11.30 8.05 -19.59
CA ASN A 335 11.85 6.87 -20.25
C ASN A 335 11.11 5.58 -19.84
N ALA A 336 11.60 4.42 -20.26
CA ALA A 336 11.00 3.13 -19.91
C ALA A 336 11.03 2.86 -18.40
N ASP A 337 12.16 3.15 -17.72
CA ASP A 337 12.28 2.95 -16.28
C ASP A 337 11.35 3.87 -15.49
N ASP A 338 11.22 5.15 -15.90
CA ASP A 338 10.28 6.09 -15.28
C ASP A 338 8.85 5.56 -15.32
N ARG A 339 8.45 4.95 -16.43
CA ARG A 339 7.13 4.34 -16.60
C ARG A 339 6.98 3.07 -15.78
N THR A 340 8.00 2.21 -15.77
CA THR A 340 8.01 1.00 -14.94
C THR A 340 7.89 1.34 -13.46
N VAL A 341 8.66 2.30 -12.95
CA VAL A 341 8.54 2.75 -11.55
C VAL A 341 7.14 3.30 -11.27
N PHE A 342 6.59 4.12 -12.19
CA PHE A 342 5.26 4.70 -12.02
C PHE A 342 4.16 3.62 -11.94
N TYR A 343 4.13 2.69 -12.90
CA TYR A 343 3.10 1.64 -12.90
C TYR A 343 3.30 0.59 -11.81
N SER A 344 4.54 0.36 -11.37
CA SER A 344 4.81 -0.47 -10.18
C SER A 344 4.31 0.21 -8.91
N ALA A 345 4.44 1.53 -8.79
CA ALA A 345 3.85 2.27 -7.68
C ALA A 345 2.30 2.24 -7.72
N VAL A 346 1.66 2.33 -8.91
CA VAL A 346 0.20 2.13 -9.03
C VAL A 346 -0.18 0.72 -8.58
N TYR A 347 0.60 -0.30 -8.97
CA TYR A 347 0.39 -1.69 -8.56
C TYR A 347 0.44 -1.83 -7.03
N HIS A 348 1.50 -1.35 -6.38
CA HIS A 348 1.67 -1.43 -4.93
C HIS A 348 0.55 -0.70 -4.16
N ALA A 349 0.17 0.51 -4.60
CA ALA A 349 -0.90 1.28 -3.97
C ALA A 349 -2.30 0.61 -4.05
N LEU A 350 -2.45 -0.45 -4.85
CA LEU A 350 -3.69 -1.20 -5.03
C LEU A 350 -3.63 -2.64 -4.48
N LEU A 351 -2.57 -3.01 -3.75
CA LEU A 351 -2.48 -4.32 -3.11
C LEU A 351 -3.26 -4.36 -1.79
N GLN A 352 -3.26 -3.28 -1.04
CA GLN A 352 -3.97 -3.14 0.25
C GLN A 352 -4.93 -1.94 0.25
N PRO A 353 -5.96 -1.96 1.14
CA PRO A 353 -6.36 -3.05 2.02
C PRO A 353 -6.85 -4.26 1.21
N MET A 354 -6.77 -5.46 1.79
CA MET A 354 -7.21 -6.69 1.12
C MET A 354 -8.71 -6.93 1.32
N THR A 355 -9.34 -7.58 0.33
CA THR A 355 -10.71 -8.08 0.46
C THR A 355 -10.78 -9.07 1.64
N GLY A 356 -11.66 -8.85 2.59
CA GLY A 356 -11.83 -9.71 3.77
C GLY A 356 -13.08 -10.59 3.73
N ASN A 357 -14.02 -10.32 2.80
CA ASN A 357 -15.22 -11.14 2.69
C ASN A 357 -15.12 -12.22 1.62
N ASP A 358 -15.71 -13.38 1.91
CA ASP A 358 -15.89 -14.46 0.95
C ASP A 358 -16.80 -14.07 -0.22
N ALA A 359 -16.85 -14.88 -1.26
CA ALA A 359 -17.63 -14.62 -2.47
C ALA A 359 -19.16 -14.58 -2.21
N ASP A 360 -19.61 -15.18 -1.13
CA ASP A 360 -21.00 -15.09 -0.66
C ASP A 360 -21.28 -13.87 0.24
N GLY A 361 -20.28 -13.03 0.46
CA GLY A 361 -20.36 -11.81 1.27
C GLY A 361 -20.07 -12.00 2.76
N ARG A 362 -19.88 -13.23 3.26
CA ARG A 362 -19.57 -13.45 4.69
C ARG A 362 -18.14 -12.99 5.02
N TYR A 363 -17.97 -12.44 6.23
CA TYR A 363 -16.67 -12.08 6.80
C TYR A 363 -16.67 -12.28 8.32
N ARG A 364 -15.50 -12.40 8.92
CA ARG A 364 -15.34 -12.47 10.37
C ARG A 364 -15.11 -11.06 10.91
N GLY A 365 -15.98 -10.64 11.83
CA GLY A 365 -15.92 -9.31 12.45
C GLY A 365 -14.96 -9.24 13.63
N TYR A 366 -14.76 -8.03 14.16
CA TYR A 366 -13.91 -7.74 15.32
C TYR A 366 -14.50 -8.24 16.64
N ASP A 367 -15.74 -8.68 16.65
CA ASP A 367 -16.43 -9.40 17.73
C ASP A 367 -16.28 -10.93 17.62
N ASP A 368 -15.44 -11.41 16.73
CA ASP A 368 -15.29 -12.82 16.33
C ASP A 368 -16.56 -13.45 15.72
N GLY A 369 -17.63 -12.68 15.52
CA GLY A 369 -18.87 -13.07 14.86
C GLY A 369 -18.72 -13.18 13.34
N ILE A 370 -19.66 -13.90 12.71
CA ILE A 370 -19.76 -13.95 11.26
C ILE A 370 -20.84 -12.96 10.80
N HIS A 371 -20.42 -12.00 10.01
CA HIS A 371 -21.24 -10.94 9.42
C HIS A 371 -21.34 -11.09 7.91
N ARG A 372 -22.09 -10.19 7.27
CA ARG A 372 -22.31 -10.20 5.84
C ARG A 372 -22.24 -8.80 5.22
N ALA A 373 -21.44 -8.66 4.19
CA ALA A 373 -21.29 -7.46 3.38
C ALA A 373 -22.13 -7.59 2.10
N ASP A 374 -23.43 -7.25 2.18
CA ASP A 374 -24.34 -7.36 1.05
C ASP A 374 -24.21 -6.16 0.11
N GLY A 375 -23.67 -6.40 -1.09
CA GLY A 375 -23.51 -5.40 -2.13
C GLY A 375 -22.37 -4.41 -1.90
N TRP A 376 -21.43 -4.74 -1.02
CA TRP A 376 -20.20 -3.99 -0.77
C TRP A 376 -19.06 -4.93 -0.39
N THR A 377 -17.81 -4.43 -0.36
CA THR A 377 -16.62 -5.22 0.01
C THR A 377 -16.17 -4.84 1.41
N TYR A 378 -16.10 -5.84 2.30
CA TYR A 378 -15.41 -5.70 3.58
C TYR A 378 -13.91 -5.85 3.34
N TYR A 379 -13.11 -4.96 3.93
CA TYR A 379 -11.66 -4.95 3.78
C TYR A 379 -10.96 -5.32 5.08
N GLU A 380 -9.77 -5.90 4.95
CA GLU A 380 -8.87 -6.24 6.05
C GLU A 380 -7.49 -5.62 5.80
N TYR A 381 -6.65 -5.60 6.83
CA TYR A 381 -5.27 -5.11 6.80
C TYR A 381 -5.17 -3.60 6.55
N PHE A 382 -5.30 -2.87 7.65
CA PHE A 382 -5.22 -1.42 7.68
C PHE A 382 -4.03 -0.95 8.50
N SER A 383 -3.05 -0.32 7.89
CA SER A 383 -2.07 0.51 8.58
C SER A 383 -2.48 1.96 8.44
N LEU A 384 -3.40 2.43 9.33
CA LEU A 384 -3.97 3.77 9.16
C LEU A 384 -2.97 4.87 9.45
N TRP A 385 -1.96 4.62 10.33
CA TRP A 385 -0.90 5.57 10.64
C TRP A 385 -0.06 5.92 9.40
N ASP A 386 0.11 4.98 8.50
CA ASP A 386 0.82 5.16 7.23
C ASP A 386 -0.12 5.70 6.16
N THR A 387 -1.21 4.99 5.91
CA THR A 387 -2.05 5.16 4.72
C THR A 387 -2.87 6.46 4.70
N TYR A 388 -3.09 7.14 5.84
CA TYR A 388 -3.73 8.47 5.84
C TYR A 388 -2.86 9.55 5.18
N ARG A 389 -1.58 9.25 4.92
CA ARG A 389 -0.56 10.15 4.36
C ARG A 389 -0.34 9.84 2.87
N ALA A 390 -1.39 9.99 2.09
CA ALA A 390 -1.54 9.97 0.66
C ALA A 390 -2.21 8.72 0.05
N GLN A 391 -2.03 7.49 0.55
CA GLN A 391 -2.64 6.31 -0.07
C GLN A 391 -4.18 6.37 -0.05
N ASN A 392 -4.78 6.80 1.07
CA ASN A 392 -6.21 7.03 1.19
C ASN A 392 -6.76 8.02 0.14
N GLN A 393 -6.07 9.15 -0.04
CA GLN A 393 -6.45 10.17 -1.00
C GLN A 393 -6.28 9.68 -2.44
N TRP A 394 -5.27 8.83 -2.70
CA TRP A 394 -5.07 8.20 -3.99
C TRP A 394 -6.23 7.26 -4.35
N LEU A 395 -6.66 6.43 -3.38
CA LEU A 395 -7.82 5.56 -3.56
C LEU A 395 -9.11 6.37 -3.76
N ALA A 396 -9.33 7.41 -2.97
CA ALA A 396 -10.49 8.28 -3.15
C ALA A 396 -10.51 8.97 -4.52
N LEU A 397 -9.34 9.35 -5.05
CA LEU A 397 -9.20 9.98 -6.37
C LEU A 397 -9.46 9.01 -7.51
N THR A 398 -8.97 7.76 -7.41
CA THR A 398 -8.98 6.79 -8.53
C THR A 398 -10.02 5.68 -8.38
N ARG A 399 -10.41 5.36 -7.14
CA ARG A 399 -11.31 4.26 -6.76
C ARG A 399 -12.31 4.70 -5.68
N PRO A 400 -13.21 5.65 -5.98
CA PRO A 400 -14.21 6.12 -5.02
C PRO A 400 -15.15 5.01 -4.51
N ASP A 401 -15.32 3.94 -5.28
CA ASP A 401 -16.02 2.73 -4.86
C ASP A 401 -15.30 2.00 -3.71
N VAL A 402 -13.99 1.82 -3.81
CA VAL A 402 -13.14 1.23 -2.75
C VAL A 402 -13.11 2.14 -1.53
N ALA A 403 -12.90 3.44 -1.71
CA ALA A 403 -12.88 4.42 -0.62
C ALA A 403 -14.19 4.40 0.19
N ARG A 404 -15.35 4.30 -0.50
CA ARG A 404 -16.67 4.15 0.14
C ARG A 404 -16.75 2.87 0.98
N ASP A 405 -16.30 1.74 0.44
CA ASP A 405 -16.40 0.45 1.11
C ASP A 405 -15.37 0.32 2.25
N ILE A 406 -14.21 0.99 2.16
CA ILE A 406 -13.29 1.19 3.29
C ILE A 406 -13.98 1.97 4.42
N GLY A 407 -14.66 3.07 4.11
CA GLY A 407 -15.41 3.83 5.11
C GLY A 407 -16.48 2.98 5.80
N ARG A 408 -17.20 2.13 5.06
CA ARG A 408 -18.16 1.17 5.62
C ARG A 408 -17.49 0.14 6.52
N THR A 409 -16.31 -0.35 6.11
CA THR A 409 -15.54 -1.31 6.90
C THR A 409 -15.10 -0.73 8.23
N LEU A 410 -14.56 0.50 8.25
CA LEU A 410 -14.15 1.16 9.49
C LEU A 410 -15.32 1.37 10.46
N LEU A 411 -16.50 1.71 9.93
CA LEU A 411 -17.72 1.82 10.75
C LEU A 411 -18.21 0.45 11.26
N ALA A 412 -18.10 -0.60 10.46
CA ALA A 412 -18.41 -1.96 10.91
C ALA A 412 -17.44 -2.44 11.99
N ILE A 413 -16.15 -2.12 11.88
CA ILE A 413 -15.16 -2.40 12.92
C ILE A 413 -15.49 -1.65 14.22
N ASP A 414 -15.88 -0.38 14.12
CA ASP A 414 -16.33 0.41 15.29
C ASP A 414 -17.54 -0.21 15.99
N GLU A 415 -18.52 -0.65 15.22
CA GLU A 415 -19.74 -1.29 15.73
C GLU A 415 -19.45 -2.63 16.41
N GLN A 416 -18.61 -3.47 15.81
CA GLN A 416 -18.28 -4.82 16.26
C GLN A 416 -17.20 -4.84 17.34
N GLY A 417 -16.13 -4.06 17.16
CA GLY A 417 -15.01 -3.96 18.11
C GLY A 417 -15.22 -2.94 19.23
N GLY A 418 -16.30 -2.13 19.14
CA GLY A 418 -16.66 -1.09 20.12
C GLY A 418 -15.84 0.20 20.02
N TRP A 419 -14.88 0.29 19.10
CA TRP A 419 -14.04 1.47 18.84
C TRP A 419 -13.43 1.46 17.45
N LEU A 420 -13.01 2.63 16.94
CA LEU A 420 -12.29 2.74 15.67
C LEU A 420 -10.90 2.15 15.75
N PRO A 421 -10.40 1.49 14.68
CA PRO A 421 -9.06 0.87 14.66
C PRO A 421 -7.96 1.88 14.43
N ARG A 422 -6.71 1.48 14.75
CA ARG A 422 -5.46 2.17 14.38
C ARG A 422 -4.67 1.34 13.37
N TRP A 423 -4.45 0.07 13.67
CA TRP A 423 -3.76 -0.88 12.82
C TRP A 423 -4.45 -2.24 12.83
N GLY A 424 -5.36 -2.43 11.89
CA GLY A 424 -6.18 -3.63 11.80
C GLY A 424 -5.49 -4.75 11.03
N TYR A 425 -5.45 -5.96 11.59
CA TYR A 425 -4.94 -7.16 10.96
C TYR A 425 -6.01 -8.26 10.99
N ALA A 426 -6.38 -8.82 9.81
CA ALA A 426 -7.50 -9.74 9.73
C ALA A 426 -8.73 -9.16 10.49
N ASN A 427 -9.21 -9.83 11.54
CA ASN A 427 -10.39 -9.43 12.31
C ASN A 427 -10.06 -8.85 13.71
N PHE A 428 -8.88 -8.26 13.91
CA PHE A 428 -8.51 -7.70 15.21
C PHE A 428 -7.61 -6.46 15.10
N GLU A 429 -7.55 -5.69 16.19
CA GLU A 429 -6.66 -4.53 16.34
C GLU A 429 -5.32 -4.97 16.94
N THR A 430 -4.21 -4.57 16.32
CA THR A 430 -2.86 -4.89 16.79
C THR A 430 -2.35 -3.92 17.86
N ASN A 431 -2.93 -2.73 17.93
CA ASN A 431 -2.45 -1.60 18.74
C ASN A 431 -0.98 -1.23 18.48
N ILE A 432 -0.54 -1.37 17.21
CA ILE A 432 0.74 -0.89 16.72
C ILE A 432 0.62 0.59 16.36
N MET A 433 1.75 1.31 16.31
CA MET A 433 1.87 2.73 16.03
C MET A 433 1.23 3.63 17.11
N THR A 434 1.22 4.93 16.87
CA THR A 434 0.76 5.94 17.83
C THR A 434 -0.19 6.96 17.18
N GLY A 435 -0.65 7.91 17.96
CA GLY A 435 -1.47 9.00 17.47
C GLY A 435 -2.93 8.61 17.21
N ASP A 436 -3.58 9.39 16.38
CA ASP A 436 -4.96 9.16 15.95
C ASP A 436 -5.09 9.26 14.43
N PRO A 437 -4.58 8.29 13.71
CA PRO A 437 -4.59 8.32 12.24
C PRO A 437 -5.99 8.12 11.64
N VAL A 438 -6.88 7.40 12.33
CA VAL A 438 -8.23 7.12 11.82
C VAL A 438 -9.06 8.39 11.66
N THR A 439 -8.84 9.39 12.49
CA THR A 439 -9.60 10.65 12.42
C THR A 439 -9.32 11.42 11.12
N PRO A 440 -8.09 11.83 10.75
CA PRO A 440 -7.84 12.50 9.47
C PRO A 440 -8.17 11.60 8.28
N PHE A 441 -7.97 10.28 8.38
CA PHE A 441 -8.35 9.32 7.35
C PHE A 441 -9.85 9.38 7.05
N MET A 442 -10.71 9.27 8.06
CA MET A 442 -12.17 9.30 7.88
C MET A 442 -12.71 10.69 7.54
N VAL A 443 -12.07 11.76 8.03
CA VAL A 443 -12.43 13.14 7.64
C VAL A 443 -12.18 13.34 6.13
N ASP A 444 -11.09 12.81 5.58
CA ASP A 444 -10.86 12.83 4.14
C ASP A 444 -11.90 12.01 3.40
N LEU A 445 -12.25 10.80 3.87
CA LEU A 445 -13.33 9.99 3.28
C LEU A 445 -14.67 10.74 3.27
N TRP A 446 -15.00 11.44 4.36
CA TRP A 446 -16.20 12.30 4.43
C TRP A 446 -16.14 13.42 3.37
N ARG A 447 -15.02 14.13 3.32
CA ARG A 447 -14.82 15.25 2.39
C ARG A 447 -14.90 14.82 0.94
N PHE A 448 -14.40 13.62 0.63
CA PHE A 448 -14.44 13.03 -0.71
C PHE A 448 -15.80 12.39 -1.05
N GLY A 449 -16.77 12.42 -0.12
CA GLY A 449 -18.12 11.90 -0.32
C GLY A 449 -18.23 10.37 -0.14
N ALA A 450 -17.18 9.71 0.32
CA ALA A 450 -17.16 8.26 0.52
C ALA A 450 -18.06 7.82 1.71
N LEU A 451 -18.34 8.71 2.66
CA LEU A 451 -19.22 8.45 3.81
C LEU A 451 -20.67 8.95 3.59
N LYS A 452 -21.05 9.27 2.35
CA LYS A 452 -22.40 9.79 2.06
C LYS A 452 -23.50 8.86 2.58
N GLY A 453 -24.43 9.44 3.37
CA GLY A 453 -25.52 8.73 4.04
C GLY A 453 -25.11 8.02 5.34
N ARG A 454 -23.86 8.18 5.80
CA ARG A 454 -23.32 7.64 7.05
C ARG A 454 -22.58 8.69 7.89
N GLU A 455 -22.79 9.96 7.54
CA GLU A 455 -22.06 11.09 8.14
C GLU A 455 -22.28 11.16 9.64
N SER A 456 -23.52 10.96 10.11
CA SER A 456 -23.84 10.96 11.55
C SER A 456 -23.15 9.81 12.29
N GLN A 457 -23.18 8.59 11.74
CA GLN A 457 -22.52 7.43 12.33
C GLN A 457 -21.00 7.65 12.43
N ALA A 458 -20.40 8.19 11.35
CA ALA A 458 -18.97 8.50 11.34
C ALA A 458 -18.62 9.62 12.34
N TRP A 459 -19.46 10.65 12.43
CA TRP A 459 -19.30 11.71 13.41
C TRP A 459 -19.33 11.18 14.85
N ASP A 460 -20.31 10.36 15.19
CA ASP A 460 -20.46 9.82 16.54
C ASP A 460 -19.26 8.95 16.94
N ALA A 461 -18.74 8.13 16.02
CA ALA A 461 -17.56 7.30 16.24
C ALA A 461 -16.28 8.16 16.42
N LEU A 462 -16.06 9.14 15.54
CA LEU A 462 -14.91 10.04 15.59
C LEU A 462 -14.96 10.96 16.81
N ARG A 463 -16.13 11.49 17.13
CA ARG A 463 -16.34 12.30 18.34
C ARG A 463 -16.04 11.50 19.61
N ARG A 464 -16.52 10.26 19.68
CA ARG A 464 -16.22 9.36 20.81
C ARG A 464 -14.72 9.12 20.91
N ASN A 465 -14.01 8.90 19.80
CA ASN A 465 -12.55 8.73 19.77
C ASN A 465 -11.80 9.99 20.23
N ALA A 466 -12.24 11.18 19.79
CA ALA A 466 -11.60 12.46 20.13
C ALA A 466 -11.81 12.93 21.58
N PHE A 467 -12.92 12.54 22.23
CA PHE A 467 -13.31 13.02 23.56
C PHE A 467 -13.37 11.92 24.62
N GLY A 468 -13.09 10.67 24.28
CA GLY A 468 -13.18 9.52 25.17
C GLY A 468 -11.97 8.62 25.13
N THR A 469 -12.04 7.54 25.90
CA THR A 469 -11.09 6.43 25.91
C THR A 469 -11.85 5.12 25.89
N PRO A 470 -11.33 4.09 25.21
CA PRO A 470 -11.96 2.78 25.26
C PRO A 470 -12.02 2.24 26.69
N PRO A 471 -13.02 1.40 27.02
CA PRO A 471 -13.04 0.67 28.29
C PRO A 471 -11.74 -0.10 28.53
N LEU A 472 -11.36 -0.27 29.80
CA LEU A 472 -10.10 -0.94 30.17
C LEU A 472 -9.99 -2.36 29.62
N ASN A 473 -11.11 -3.09 29.54
CA ASN A 473 -11.17 -4.44 28.97
C ASN A 473 -11.33 -4.48 27.45
N SER A 474 -11.39 -3.35 26.76
CA SER A 474 -11.43 -3.28 25.31
C SER A 474 -10.13 -3.78 24.70
N ARG A 475 -10.21 -4.48 23.57
CA ARG A 475 -9.04 -4.84 22.73
C ARG A 475 -8.47 -3.62 22.00
N MET A 476 -9.26 -2.56 21.84
CA MET A 476 -8.93 -1.34 21.13
C MET A 476 -8.21 -0.35 22.06
N ALA A 477 -7.12 0.27 21.62
CA ALA A 477 -6.40 1.27 22.40
C ALA A 477 -7.02 2.67 22.25
N GLY A 478 -7.58 3.00 21.10
CA GLY A 478 -8.04 4.36 20.80
C GLY A 478 -6.93 5.39 21.03
N ARG A 479 -7.31 6.57 21.49
CA ARG A 479 -6.36 7.59 21.99
C ARG A 479 -5.99 7.29 23.44
N SER A 480 -4.99 6.45 23.66
CA SER A 480 -4.56 6.06 25.03
C SER A 480 -4.00 7.24 25.83
N GLY A 481 -3.56 8.31 25.17
CA GLY A 481 -3.11 9.56 25.80
C GLY A 481 -4.23 10.54 26.17
N ASN A 482 -5.51 10.28 25.81
CA ASN A 482 -6.61 11.22 26.05
C ASN A 482 -6.80 11.62 27.51
N PRO A 483 -6.62 10.76 28.53
CA PRO A 483 -6.80 11.19 29.92
C PRO A 483 -5.95 12.43 30.27
N THR A 484 -4.70 12.49 29.82
CA THR A 484 -3.82 13.64 30.06
C THR A 484 -3.98 14.73 29.01
N TYR A 485 -4.23 14.35 27.75
CA TYR A 485 -4.41 15.31 26.67
C TYR A 485 -5.66 16.19 26.85
N LEU A 486 -6.76 15.64 27.33
CA LEU A 486 -7.99 16.39 27.56
C LEU A 486 -7.89 17.32 28.78
N ASP A 487 -7.12 16.94 29.80
CA ASP A 487 -6.89 17.73 31.02
C ASP A 487 -5.80 18.81 30.82
N LYS A 488 -4.63 18.40 30.30
CA LYS A 488 -3.43 19.24 30.25
C LYS A 488 -3.17 19.89 28.89
N GLY A 489 -3.83 19.39 27.84
CA GLY A 489 -3.59 19.77 26.43
C GLY A 489 -2.36 19.10 25.81
N TYR A 490 -1.76 18.10 26.46
CA TYR A 490 -0.68 17.29 25.90
C TYR A 490 -0.72 15.85 26.45
N VAL A 491 -0.18 14.92 25.71
CA VAL A 491 0.01 13.54 26.15
C VAL A 491 1.26 13.49 27.01
N VAL A 492 1.10 13.04 28.25
CA VAL A 492 2.23 12.86 29.19
C VAL A 492 3.17 11.80 28.67
N TYR A 493 4.47 12.09 28.67
CA TYR A 493 5.51 11.12 28.35
C TYR A 493 5.78 10.21 29.54
N ASP A 494 5.35 8.97 29.45
CA ASP A 494 5.52 7.94 30.46
C ASP A 494 5.88 6.58 29.81
N ARG A 495 7.14 6.18 29.90
CA ARG A 495 7.63 4.90 29.39
C ARG A 495 7.16 3.69 30.18
N ALA A 496 6.61 3.88 31.37
CA ALA A 496 6.09 2.82 32.21
C ALA A 496 4.57 2.58 32.02
N PHE A 497 3.92 3.39 31.17
CA PHE A 497 2.50 3.26 30.90
C PHE A 497 2.19 1.88 30.29
N PRO A 498 1.15 1.15 30.76
CA PRO A 498 0.81 -0.17 30.24
C PRO A 498 0.36 -0.12 28.78
N SER A 499 0.98 -0.94 27.93
CA SER A 499 0.58 -1.10 26.54
C SER A 499 -0.32 -2.31 26.33
N LYS A 500 -1.26 -2.20 25.40
CA LYS A 500 -2.11 -3.31 24.90
C LYS A 500 -1.49 -4.03 23.69
N GLY A 501 -0.45 -3.46 23.10
CA GLY A 501 0.28 -3.96 21.95
C GLY A 501 1.74 -3.56 22.03
N MET A 502 2.40 -3.37 20.90
CA MET A 502 3.81 -2.91 20.86
C MET A 502 3.95 -1.45 21.26
N ASP A 503 2.98 -0.62 20.88
CA ASP A 503 3.03 0.82 21.05
C ASP A 503 1.87 1.35 21.87
N VAL A 504 2.11 2.49 22.51
CA VAL A 504 1.11 3.23 23.27
C VAL A 504 1.49 4.71 23.30
N ASP A 505 0.51 5.60 23.17
CA ASP A 505 0.75 7.04 23.01
C ASP A 505 1.59 7.67 24.13
N PRO A 506 1.43 7.33 25.45
CA PRO A 506 2.28 7.87 26.50
C PRO A 506 3.77 7.54 26.36
N HIS A 507 4.16 6.43 25.69
CA HIS A 507 5.57 6.15 25.41
C HIS A 507 6.17 7.15 24.40
N HIS A 508 5.31 7.86 23.66
CA HIS A 508 5.66 8.79 22.59
C HIS A 508 4.93 10.13 22.73
N GLY A 509 4.81 10.62 23.97
CA GLY A 509 3.96 11.78 24.33
C GLY A 509 4.19 13.05 23.51
N GLY A 510 5.43 13.28 23.02
CA GLY A 510 5.76 14.39 22.12
C GLY A 510 5.06 14.25 20.77
N SER A 511 5.35 13.15 20.04
CA SER A 511 4.72 12.90 18.71
C SER A 511 3.21 12.68 18.81
N ALA A 512 2.72 11.94 19.83
CA ALA A 512 1.29 11.72 20.03
C ALA A 512 0.52 13.02 20.23
N THR A 513 1.09 14.00 20.94
CA THR A 513 0.47 15.33 21.09
C THR A 513 0.34 16.06 19.75
N LEU A 514 1.37 16.01 18.91
CA LEU A 514 1.38 16.62 17.58
C LEU A 514 0.32 15.95 16.67
N GLU A 515 0.27 14.63 16.68
CA GLU A 515 -0.68 13.86 15.87
C GLU A 515 -2.13 14.06 16.32
N TYR A 516 -2.40 14.13 17.64
CA TYR A 516 -3.74 14.43 18.15
C TYR A 516 -4.17 15.86 17.77
N ALA A 517 -3.25 16.83 17.79
CA ALA A 517 -3.55 18.19 17.36
C ALA A 517 -3.92 18.27 15.87
N LEU A 518 -3.21 17.54 15.01
CA LEU A 518 -3.55 17.42 13.59
C LEU A 518 -4.94 16.78 13.41
N ALA A 519 -5.19 15.67 14.10
CA ALA A 519 -6.45 14.94 14.04
C ALA A 519 -7.64 15.79 14.53
N ASP A 520 -7.49 16.53 15.64
CA ASP A 520 -8.53 17.43 16.15
C ASP A 520 -8.80 18.57 15.16
N CYS A 521 -7.77 19.11 14.53
CA CYS A 521 -7.95 20.12 13.49
C CYS A 521 -8.72 19.59 12.29
N ALA A 522 -8.40 18.38 11.82
CA ALA A 522 -9.16 17.72 10.76
C ALA A 522 -10.63 17.53 11.17
N LEU A 523 -10.88 17.00 12.37
CA LEU A 523 -12.22 16.73 12.86
C LEU A 523 -13.04 18.01 13.05
N SER A 524 -12.39 19.15 13.40
CA SER A 524 -13.07 20.43 13.54
C SER A 524 -13.77 20.86 12.25
N GLN A 525 -13.21 20.50 11.10
CA GLN A 525 -13.77 20.83 9.78
C GLN A 525 -15.02 19.99 9.48
N MET A 526 -15.00 18.71 9.87
CA MET A 526 -16.19 17.85 9.77
C MET A 526 -17.30 18.33 10.71
N ALA A 527 -16.93 18.73 11.94
CA ALA A 527 -17.86 19.31 12.90
C ALA A 527 -18.56 20.57 12.36
N ASP A 528 -17.79 21.51 11.77
CA ASP A 528 -18.35 22.70 11.12
C ASP A 528 -19.29 22.32 9.99
N GLY A 529 -18.87 21.41 9.12
CA GLY A 529 -19.66 20.96 7.96
C GLY A 529 -20.97 20.26 8.32
N LEU A 530 -21.03 19.63 9.51
CA LEU A 530 -22.22 18.96 10.04
C LEU A 530 -23.02 19.83 11.02
N GLY A 531 -22.59 21.06 11.33
CA GLY A 531 -23.31 22.00 12.19
C GLY A 531 -23.06 21.83 13.68
N HIS A 532 -22.02 21.09 14.08
CA HIS A 532 -21.61 20.92 15.50
C HIS A 532 -20.68 22.04 15.97
N ALA A 533 -21.14 23.27 15.97
CA ALA A 533 -20.35 24.51 16.15
C ALA A 533 -19.53 24.53 17.45
N GLN A 534 -20.06 24.02 18.59
CA GLN A 534 -19.35 23.96 19.85
C GLN A 534 -18.17 23.00 19.80
N ASP A 535 -18.39 21.80 19.30
CA ASP A 535 -17.32 20.81 19.14
C ASP A 535 -16.27 21.32 18.14
N ALA A 536 -16.70 21.95 17.03
CA ALA A 536 -15.80 22.57 16.06
C ALA A 536 -14.86 23.61 16.68
N ALA A 537 -15.40 24.50 17.54
CA ALA A 537 -14.59 25.49 18.24
C ALA A 537 -13.57 24.84 19.18
N THR A 538 -13.98 23.86 19.99
CA THR A 538 -13.13 23.12 20.91
C THR A 538 -12.01 22.37 20.16
N LEU A 539 -12.37 21.62 19.11
CA LEU A 539 -11.43 20.85 18.32
C LEU A 539 -10.43 21.75 17.57
N ARG A 540 -10.88 22.90 17.06
CA ARG A 540 -10.01 23.90 16.42
C ARG A 540 -9.01 24.51 17.40
N GLU A 541 -9.42 24.74 18.65
CA GLU A 541 -8.51 25.17 19.71
C GLU A 541 -7.48 24.08 20.02
N ARG A 542 -7.93 22.83 20.20
CA ARG A 542 -7.06 21.68 20.44
C ARG A 542 -6.11 21.40 19.27
N GLY A 543 -6.49 21.75 18.04
CA GLY A 543 -5.62 21.71 16.87
C GLY A 543 -4.33 22.56 16.99
N ARG A 544 -4.26 23.45 18.01
CA ARG A 544 -3.07 24.22 18.36
C ARG A 544 -2.29 23.67 19.56
N ASN A 545 -2.70 22.53 20.11
CA ASN A 545 -2.05 21.91 21.26
C ASN A 545 -0.62 21.43 21.00
N TRP A 546 -0.20 21.35 19.74
CA TRP A 546 1.21 21.12 19.37
C TRP A 546 2.15 22.13 20.08
N ARG A 547 1.67 23.38 20.36
CA ARG A 547 2.40 24.40 21.10
C ARG A 547 2.67 24.04 22.56
N LYS A 548 1.89 23.12 23.16
CA LYS A 548 2.06 22.66 24.53
C LYS A 548 3.33 21.83 24.72
N VAL A 549 3.81 21.22 23.65
CA VAL A 549 5.07 20.45 23.62
C VAL A 549 6.18 21.19 22.88
N TRP A 550 5.98 22.44 22.48
CA TRP A 550 7.04 23.27 21.90
C TRP A 550 7.82 23.98 23.00
N ASP A 551 9.12 23.61 23.17
CA ASP A 551 10.03 24.26 24.12
C ASP A 551 10.93 25.25 23.35
N PRO A 552 10.73 26.61 23.56
CA PRO A 552 11.49 27.62 22.85
C PRO A 552 12.97 27.67 23.27
N GLN A 553 13.34 27.02 24.38
CA GLN A 553 14.71 27.05 24.92
C GLN A 553 15.58 25.89 24.44
N VAL A 554 14.97 24.85 23.86
CA VAL A 554 15.76 23.74 23.28
C VAL A 554 16.58 24.27 22.11
N ARG A 555 17.89 24.00 22.15
CA ARG A 555 18.82 24.39 21.10
C ARG A 555 19.50 23.17 20.51
N ASP A 556 19.56 23.10 19.20
CA ASP A 556 20.46 22.17 18.52
C ASP A 556 21.86 22.77 18.48
N ALA A 557 22.82 22.07 19.08
CA ALA A 557 24.16 22.60 19.29
C ALA A 557 24.96 22.78 17.98
N GLU A 558 24.66 21.98 16.97
CA GLU A 558 25.41 21.97 15.71
C GLU A 558 24.86 23.01 14.73
N THR A 559 23.54 23.06 14.56
CA THR A 559 22.90 24.00 13.62
C THR A 559 22.64 25.37 14.24
N GLY A 560 22.60 25.47 15.57
CA GLY A 560 22.34 26.68 16.30
C GLY A 560 20.87 27.09 16.39
N PHE A 561 19.94 26.38 15.72
CA PHE A 561 18.50 26.68 15.82
C PHE A 561 17.97 26.42 17.22
N THR A 562 16.97 27.23 17.59
CA THR A 562 16.28 27.17 18.90
C THR A 562 14.79 26.92 18.71
N GLY A 563 14.12 26.36 19.75
CA GLY A 563 12.71 26.03 19.71
C GLY A 563 12.45 24.68 18.97
N PHE A 564 12.08 23.66 19.75
CA PHE A 564 11.76 22.32 19.22
C PHE A 564 10.67 21.65 20.06
N PRO A 565 9.95 20.68 19.51
CA PRO A 565 9.10 19.82 20.32
C PRO A 565 9.92 19.09 21.38
N ARG A 566 9.39 19.02 22.61
CA ARG A 566 9.96 18.30 23.73
C ARG A 566 8.85 17.69 24.56
N PRO A 567 8.95 16.41 24.95
CA PRO A 567 7.90 15.79 25.74
C PRO A 567 7.78 16.43 27.13
N ARG A 568 6.58 16.31 27.72
CA ARG A 568 6.31 16.74 29.09
C ARG A 568 5.96 15.57 30.00
N THR A 569 6.39 15.67 31.25
CA THR A 569 6.09 14.72 32.32
C THR A 569 4.75 15.02 33.02
N GLU A 570 4.30 14.17 33.93
CA GLU A 570 3.01 14.29 34.63
C GLU A 570 2.88 15.58 35.45
N ASP A 571 3.98 16.03 36.06
CA ASP A 571 4.05 17.27 36.84
C ASP A 571 4.16 18.54 35.98
N GLY A 572 4.08 18.39 34.64
CA GLY A 572 4.14 19.50 33.69
C GLY A 572 5.53 19.99 33.34
N GLN A 573 6.57 19.37 33.87
CA GLN A 573 7.94 19.72 33.53
C GLN A 573 8.34 19.22 32.16
N TRP A 574 9.36 19.82 31.58
CA TRP A 574 9.98 19.29 30.36
C TRP A 574 10.77 18.02 30.69
N TYR A 575 10.53 16.95 29.93
CA TYR A 575 11.34 15.76 30.09
C TYR A 575 12.82 16.04 29.86
N THR A 576 13.65 15.58 30.78
CA THR A 576 15.09 15.66 30.68
C THR A 576 15.66 14.25 30.87
N PRO A 577 16.51 13.75 29.96
CA PRO A 577 17.21 12.48 30.15
C PRO A 577 18.09 12.46 31.41
N ALA A 578 18.49 11.25 31.85
CA ALA A 578 19.25 11.07 33.08
C ALA A 578 20.64 11.74 33.07
N ASP A 579 21.20 12.01 31.89
CA ASP A 579 22.45 12.75 31.70
C ASP A 579 22.30 14.28 31.82
N GLY A 580 21.04 14.75 32.03
CA GLY A 580 20.72 16.16 32.18
C GLY A 580 20.61 16.95 30.86
N HIS A 581 20.78 16.31 29.71
CA HIS A 581 20.81 16.99 28.42
C HIS A 581 19.71 16.48 27.48
N TYR A 582 18.80 17.34 27.07
CA TYR A 582 17.85 17.04 26.02
C TYR A 582 18.41 17.46 24.66
N SER A 583 18.47 16.52 23.71
CA SER A 583 18.83 16.79 22.33
C SER A 583 17.60 16.69 21.43
N PRO A 584 17.34 17.64 20.53
CA PRO A 584 16.23 17.52 19.55
C PRO A 584 16.48 16.43 18.50
N ARG A 585 17.67 15.83 18.48
CA ARG A 585 18.04 14.69 17.62
C ARG A 585 17.70 13.35 18.26
N SER A 586 17.33 13.33 19.55
CA SER A 586 16.96 12.08 20.22
C SER A 586 15.53 11.66 19.89
N HIS A 587 15.27 10.36 20.02
CA HIS A 587 13.97 9.75 19.82
C HIS A 587 13.06 9.80 21.07
N HIS A 588 13.52 10.40 22.19
CA HIS A 588 12.76 10.39 23.43
C HIS A 588 11.42 11.12 23.29
N GLY A 589 10.33 10.33 23.39
CA GLY A 589 8.96 10.83 23.25
C GLY A 589 8.49 11.03 21.81
N PHE A 590 9.23 10.50 20.84
CA PHE A 590 8.86 10.51 19.43
C PHE A 590 8.86 9.09 18.86
N HIS A 591 7.80 8.76 18.16
CA HIS A 591 7.64 7.46 17.51
C HIS A 591 8.37 7.49 16.16
N GLU A 592 9.29 6.54 15.96
CA GLU A 592 10.03 6.37 14.70
C GLU A 592 10.61 7.68 14.12
N GLY A 593 11.09 8.55 14.99
CA GLY A 593 11.65 9.82 14.58
C GLY A 593 12.25 10.61 15.73
N THR A 594 12.54 11.87 15.47
CA THR A 594 13.15 12.81 16.40
C THR A 594 12.37 14.13 16.44
N ALA A 595 12.66 15.00 17.42
CA ALA A 595 12.04 16.32 17.47
C ALA A 595 12.34 17.16 16.20
N TRP A 596 13.51 16.94 15.55
CA TRP A 596 13.85 17.58 14.29
C TRP A 596 12.92 17.17 13.15
N GLN A 597 12.52 15.92 13.10
CA GLN A 597 11.63 15.36 12.07
C GLN A 597 10.18 15.74 12.38
N TYR A 598 9.75 15.56 13.62
CA TYR A 598 8.37 15.85 14.04
C TYR A 598 8.02 17.34 14.19
N GLN A 599 8.99 18.29 14.28
CA GLN A 599 8.68 19.72 14.37
C GLN A 599 7.82 20.24 13.22
N TRP A 600 7.79 19.52 12.09
CA TRP A 600 7.06 19.90 10.90
C TRP A 600 5.60 19.39 10.91
N LEU A 601 5.24 18.54 11.87
CA LEU A 601 3.88 17.99 12.00
C LEU A 601 2.94 19.00 12.71
N ALA A 602 2.89 20.22 12.20
CA ALA A 602 1.99 21.30 12.59
C ALA A 602 1.46 22.06 11.36
N GLN A 603 1.39 21.38 10.22
CA GLN A 603 0.97 21.93 8.93
C GLN A 603 -0.48 22.46 8.90
N GLN A 604 -1.30 22.13 9.89
CA GLN A 604 -2.63 22.68 10.10
C GLN A 604 -2.62 24.11 10.67
N ASP A 605 -1.47 24.57 11.24
CA ASP A 605 -1.28 25.90 11.84
C ASP A 605 0.07 26.51 11.38
N VAL A 606 0.24 26.68 10.07
CA VAL A 606 1.50 27.20 9.48
C VAL A 606 1.88 28.58 10.02
N PRO A 607 0.96 29.56 10.17
CA PRO A 607 1.31 30.84 10.77
C PRO A 607 1.85 30.71 12.20
N GLY A 608 1.26 29.81 12.99
CA GLY A 608 1.72 29.55 14.35
C GLY A 608 3.07 28.85 14.40
N LEU A 609 3.33 27.91 13.47
CA LEU A 609 4.62 27.25 13.36
C LEU A 609 5.74 28.24 12.95
N VAL A 610 5.45 29.09 11.98
CA VAL A 610 6.38 30.15 11.52
C VAL A 610 6.68 31.14 12.64
N GLU A 611 5.65 31.56 13.42
CA GLU A 611 5.83 32.40 14.59
C GLU A 611 6.75 31.73 15.63
N ALA A 612 6.55 30.45 15.93
CA ALA A 612 7.36 29.67 16.86
C ALA A 612 8.82 29.47 16.40
N MET A 613 9.09 29.66 15.12
CA MET A 613 10.42 29.61 14.49
C MET A 613 11.03 30.97 14.17
N ASP A 614 10.58 32.03 14.85
CA ASP A 614 11.05 33.41 14.67
C ASP A 614 10.86 33.98 13.24
N GLY A 615 9.79 33.56 12.58
CA GLY A 615 9.36 34.11 11.31
C GLY A 615 9.68 33.27 10.09
N ARG A 616 9.08 33.67 8.96
CA ARG A 616 9.08 32.95 7.69
C ARG A 616 10.49 32.70 7.13
N GLU A 617 11.39 33.67 7.29
CA GLU A 617 12.77 33.53 6.80
C GLU A 617 13.55 32.48 7.62
N GLN A 618 13.38 32.50 8.96
CA GLN A 618 14.02 31.51 9.84
C GLN A 618 13.47 30.11 9.62
N ALA A 619 12.14 29.96 9.46
CA ALA A 619 11.52 28.69 9.09
C ALA A 619 12.09 28.17 7.76
N GLY A 620 12.28 29.06 6.77
CA GLY A 620 12.90 28.71 5.49
C GLY A 620 14.34 28.25 5.64
N ARG A 621 15.18 28.95 6.43
CA ARG A 621 16.57 28.54 6.72
C ARG A 621 16.63 27.20 7.46
N ARG A 622 15.69 26.94 8.36
CA ARG A 622 15.61 25.68 9.10
C ARG A 622 15.23 24.52 8.17
N LEU A 623 14.31 24.73 7.22
CA LEU A 623 14.03 23.77 6.15
C LEU A 623 15.25 23.56 5.24
N ASP A 624 15.99 24.64 4.89
CA ASP A 624 17.21 24.51 4.08
C ASP A 624 18.26 23.62 4.77
N ALA A 625 18.45 23.79 6.08
CA ALA A 625 19.31 22.92 6.85
C ALA A 625 18.77 21.49 6.91
N PHE A 626 17.47 21.30 7.15
CA PHE A 626 16.82 20.00 7.24
C PHE A 626 16.95 19.19 5.94
N PHE A 627 16.76 19.84 4.80
CA PHE A 627 16.85 19.20 3.48
C PHE A 627 18.24 19.24 2.85
N ALA A 628 19.22 19.89 3.46
CA ALA A 628 20.55 20.16 2.85
C ALA A 628 20.41 20.88 1.49
N MET A 629 19.65 21.98 1.45
CA MET A 629 19.24 22.63 0.19
C MET A 629 20.41 23.02 -0.71
N ASP A 630 21.54 23.46 -0.17
CA ASP A 630 22.73 23.80 -0.98
C ASP A 630 23.28 22.59 -1.73
N ALA A 631 23.30 21.43 -1.06
CA ALA A 631 23.71 20.18 -1.71
C ALA A 631 22.71 19.73 -2.78
N LEU A 632 21.39 19.88 -2.51
CA LEU A 632 20.35 19.57 -3.51
C LEU A 632 20.44 20.47 -4.74
N GLN A 633 20.76 21.75 -4.57
CA GLN A 633 20.93 22.67 -5.70
C GLN A 633 22.18 22.36 -6.51
N ALA A 634 23.25 21.91 -5.86
CA ALA A 634 24.52 21.56 -6.52
C ALA A 634 24.44 20.21 -7.26
N ASP A 635 23.74 19.19 -6.69
CA ASP A 635 23.63 17.86 -7.27
C ASP A 635 22.27 17.22 -6.92
N PRO A 636 21.17 17.66 -7.56
CA PRO A 636 19.82 17.24 -7.22
C PRO A 636 19.56 15.75 -7.42
N LEU A 637 20.41 15.06 -8.21
CA LEU A 637 20.20 13.63 -8.49
C LEU A 637 20.85 12.72 -7.44
N ASN A 638 21.95 13.17 -6.80
CA ASN A 638 22.71 12.33 -5.86
C ASN A 638 22.71 12.85 -4.43
N ALA A 639 22.34 14.11 -4.21
CA ALA A 639 22.38 14.72 -2.88
C ALA A 639 21.51 13.99 -1.86
N ALA A 640 20.32 13.53 -2.24
CA ALA A 640 19.41 12.80 -1.37
C ALA A 640 20.10 11.59 -0.69
N ARG A 641 20.84 10.78 -1.46
CA ARG A 641 21.51 9.59 -0.92
C ARG A 641 22.70 9.89 -0.01
N LYS A 642 23.24 11.10 -0.07
CA LYS A 642 24.41 11.52 0.72
C LYS A 642 24.02 12.28 1.98
N GLU A 643 22.96 13.09 1.89
CA GLU A 643 22.62 14.08 2.89
C GLU A 643 21.44 13.67 3.78
N TRP A 644 20.54 12.84 3.26
CA TRP A 644 19.32 12.45 3.95
C TRP A 644 19.47 11.14 4.70
N VAL A 645 18.51 10.86 5.57
CA VAL A 645 18.41 9.57 6.26
C VAL A 645 17.85 8.55 5.27
N VAL A 646 18.72 7.89 4.52
CA VAL A 646 18.36 6.86 3.55
C VAL A 646 18.92 5.52 4.00
N GLY A 647 18.04 4.57 4.25
CA GLY A 647 18.38 3.23 4.72
C GLY A 647 17.53 2.80 5.91
N PRO A 648 17.65 1.52 6.32
CA PRO A 648 16.74 0.90 7.23
C PRO A 648 16.78 1.52 8.63
N TYR A 649 15.63 1.86 9.18
CA TYR A 649 15.41 2.19 10.59
C TYR A 649 16.52 3.08 11.21
N SER A 650 17.11 3.99 10.41
CA SER A 650 18.22 4.86 10.80
C SER A 650 17.78 6.23 11.32
N TYR A 651 16.57 6.39 11.81
CA TYR A 651 15.99 7.68 12.18
C TYR A 651 16.43 8.19 13.55
N TYR A 652 16.97 7.36 14.42
CA TYR A 652 17.41 7.78 15.75
C TYR A 652 18.67 8.65 15.69
N ASN A 653 18.70 9.70 16.50
CA ASN A 653 19.81 10.66 16.59
C ASN A 653 20.07 11.45 15.28
N GLN A 654 19.09 11.50 14.39
CA GLN A 654 19.17 12.19 13.12
C GLN A 654 18.43 13.56 13.17
N PHE A 655 18.90 14.49 12.32
CA PHE A 655 18.19 15.75 12.14
C PHE A 655 17.81 16.05 10.69
N ARG A 656 18.31 15.27 9.75
CA ARG A 656 18.00 15.38 8.32
C ARG A 656 16.64 14.77 7.98
N TYR A 657 16.14 15.17 6.82
CA TYR A 657 14.96 14.61 6.22
C TYR A 657 15.05 13.07 6.09
N ASN A 658 14.01 12.39 6.47
CA ASN A 658 13.88 10.94 6.36
C ASN A 658 12.81 10.61 5.32
N PRO A 659 13.17 10.37 4.05
CA PRO A 659 12.22 10.00 3.01
C PRO A 659 11.71 8.56 3.14
N ASN A 660 12.21 7.80 4.13
CA ASN A 660 11.91 6.38 4.28
C ASN A 660 10.73 6.13 5.22
N ASN A 661 10.24 7.17 5.93
CA ASN A 661 9.28 7.00 7.00
C ASN A 661 8.22 8.13 7.04
N GLU A 662 7.06 7.83 7.56
CA GLU A 662 5.82 8.58 7.49
C GLU A 662 5.87 9.97 8.15
N PRO A 663 6.53 10.19 9.29
CA PRO A 663 6.55 11.50 9.95
C PRO A 663 6.99 12.65 9.04
N ASP A 664 7.80 12.35 8.03
CA ASP A 664 8.42 13.35 7.18
C ASP A 664 7.80 13.48 5.78
N LEU A 665 6.88 12.60 5.37
CA LEU A 665 6.36 12.56 4.00
C LEU A 665 5.73 13.87 3.51
N HIS A 666 5.14 14.68 4.39
CA HIS A 666 4.54 15.98 4.07
C HIS A 666 5.55 17.12 4.03
N SER A 667 6.71 16.95 4.67
CA SER A 667 7.69 18.02 4.94
C SER A 667 8.19 18.76 3.70
N PRO A 668 8.38 18.13 2.50
CA PRO A 668 8.77 18.85 1.29
C PRO A 668 7.83 19.99 0.90
N TRP A 669 6.54 19.87 1.20
CA TRP A 669 5.53 20.88 0.84
C TRP A 669 5.43 22.03 1.84
N LEU A 670 6.14 21.98 2.97
CA LEU A 670 6.22 23.11 3.90
C LEU A 670 6.81 24.34 3.21
N TYR A 671 7.75 24.18 2.30
CA TYR A 671 8.21 25.30 1.48
C TYR A 671 7.08 25.97 0.70
N THR A 672 6.20 25.17 0.08
CA THR A 672 5.00 25.72 -0.59
C THR A 672 4.10 26.44 0.40
N LEU A 673 3.87 25.86 1.59
CA LEU A 673 3.02 26.45 2.64
C LEU A 673 3.56 27.77 3.19
N ILE A 674 4.88 27.98 3.13
CA ILE A 674 5.51 29.25 3.50
C ILE A 674 5.82 30.16 2.30
N GLY A 675 5.32 29.83 1.10
CA GLY A 675 5.46 30.65 -0.12
C GLY A 675 6.82 30.59 -0.80
N GLN A 676 7.49 29.41 -0.75
CA GLN A 676 8.74 29.10 -1.46
C GLN A 676 8.57 27.84 -2.34
N PRO A 677 7.55 27.77 -3.25
CA PRO A 677 7.22 26.55 -3.98
C PRO A 677 8.34 26.02 -4.88
N TRP A 678 9.29 26.85 -5.29
CA TRP A 678 10.44 26.41 -6.07
C TRP A 678 11.38 25.50 -5.27
N LYS A 679 11.47 25.66 -3.95
CA LYS A 679 12.26 24.78 -3.08
C LYS A 679 11.56 23.44 -2.90
N THR A 680 10.20 23.39 -2.82
CA THR A 680 9.44 22.15 -2.90
C THR A 680 9.82 21.35 -4.16
N ALA A 681 9.88 22.02 -5.31
CA ALA A 681 10.25 21.35 -6.56
C ALA A 681 11.64 20.70 -6.51
N ALA A 682 12.62 21.33 -5.85
CA ALA A 682 13.97 20.78 -5.69
C ALA A 682 13.96 19.54 -4.80
N VAL A 683 13.31 19.59 -3.63
CA VAL A 683 13.25 18.48 -2.67
C VAL A 683 12.47 17.31 -3.25
N VAL A 684 11.30 17.56 -3.82
CA VAL A 684 10.46 16.49 -4.43
C VAL A 684 11.21 15.82 -5.58
N ARG A 685 11.91 16.60 -6.43
CA ARG A 685 12.70 16.02 -7.52
C ARG A 685 13.82 15.12 -6.99
N ALA A 686 14.53 15.54 -5.94
CA ALA A 686 15.59 14.76 -5.32
C ALA A 686 15.02 13.46 -4.69
N ALA A 687 13.90 13.54 -3.98
CA ALA A 687 13.25 12.38 -3.37
C ALA A 687 12.75 11.37 -4.44
N GLN A 688 12.21 11.84 -5.56
CA GLN A 688 11.81 10.98 -6.67
C GLN A 688 12.94 10.16 -7.28
N GLN A 689 14.21 10.58 -7.13
CA GLN A 689 15.37 9.82 -7.62
C GLN A 689 15.70 8.61 -6.77
N LEU A 690 15.12 8.50 -5.56
CA LEU A 690 15.27 7.35 -4.69
C LEU A 690 14.40 6.17 -5.17
N PHE A 691 13.35 6.46 -5.95
CA PHE A 691 12.50 5.43 -6.57
C PHE A 691 13.09 5.00 -7.91
N THR A 692 13.48 3.74 -8.01
CA THR A 692 14.21 3.21 -9.18
C THR A 692 13.62 1.88 -9.68
N ASN A 693 13.88 1.55 -10.93
CA ASN A 693 13.54 0.23 -11.50
C ASN A 693 14.57 -0.83 -11.08
N ALA A 694 14.67 -1.07 -9.77
CA ALA A 694 15.58 -2.04 -9.16
C ALA A 694 14.91 -2.67 -7.93
N PRO A 695 15.37 -3.85 -7.47
CA PRO A 695 14.79 -4.49 -6.28
C PRO A 695 14.79 -3.61 -5.02
N ASN A 696 15.77 -2.73 -4.84
CA ASN A 696 15.83 -1.73 -3.78
C ASN A 696 15.26 -0.36 -4.21
N GLY A 697 14.30 -0.35 -5.10
CA GLY A 697 13.76 0.86 -5.72
C GLY A 697 12.65 1.57 -4.93
N VAL A 698 12.46 1.24 -3.66
CA VAL A 698 11.64 1.98 -2.68
C VAL A 698 12.56 2.36 -1.51
N THR A 699 12.37 3.54 -0.95
CA THR A 699 13.34 4.10 0.01
C THR A 699 13.28 3.48 1.42
N GLY A 700 12.13 2.98 1.85
CA GLY A 700 11.86 2.32 3.12
C GLY A 700 10.75 1.28 2.94
N ASN A 701 10.06 0.89 4.01
CA ASN A 701 8.85 0.09 3.89
C ASN A 701 7.88 0.76 2.92
N ASP A 702 7.23 -0.03 2.06
CA ASP A 702 6.17 0.53 1.18
C ASP A 702 4.89 0.85 1.98
N ASP A 703 4.77 0.31 3.18
CA ASP A 703 3.72 0.53 4.17
C ASP A 703 2.31 0.55 3.55
N LEU A 704 1.95 -0.64 3.06
CA LEU A 704 0.65 -0.90 2.43
C LEU A 704 0.36 0.03 1.24
N GLY A 705 1.40 0.47 0.53
CA GLY A 705 1.30 1.35 -0.64
C GLY A 705 1.38 2.85 -0.32
N THR A 706 1.74 3.24 0.91
CA THR A 706 1.89 4.65 1.31
C THR A 706 3.04 5.32 0.56
N MET A 707 4.23 4.70 0.56
CA MET A 707 5.39 5.25 -0.15
C MET A 707 5.16 5.31 -1.67
N SER A 708 4.52 4.27 -2.21
CA SER A 708 4.10 4.25 -3.61
C SER A 708 3.10 5.37 -3.92
N ALA A 709 2.11 5.63 -3.07
CA ALA A 709 1.14 6.72 -3.26
C ALA A 709 1.80 8.11 -3.13
N TRP A 710 2.78 8.28 -2.23
CA TRP A 710 3.60 9.48 -2.16
C TRP A 710 4.30 9.74 -3.49
N TYR A 711 4.95 8.71 -4.05
CA TYR A 711 5.60 8.83 -5.36
C TYR A 711 4.60 9.16 -6.47
N LEU A 712 3.42 8.53 -6.50
CA LEU A 712 2.39 8.78 -7.50
C LEU A 712 1.92 10.23 -7.49
N PHE A 713 1.52 10.76 -6.33
CA PHE A 713 1.12 12.15 -6.21
C PHE A 713 2.26 13.11 -6.53
N SER A 714 3.47 12.81 -6.07
CA SER A 714 4.64 13.63 -6.41
C SER A 714 4.93 13.63 -7.92
N ALA A 715 4.72 12.51 -8.61
CA ALA A 715 4.96 12.38 -10.04
C ALA A 715 3.91 13.09 -10.89
N ILE A 716 2.65 13.15 -10.45
CA ILE A 716 1.59 13.85 -11.18
C ILE A 716 1.56 15.37 -10.92
N GLY A 717 2.30 15.86 -9.93
CA GLY A 717 2.41 17.29 -9.64
C GLY A 717 1.30 17.85 -8.73
N VAL A 718 0.65 16.98 -7.96
CA VAL A 718 -0.43 17.32 -7.01
C VAL A 718 -0.21 16.52 -5.73
N TYR A 719 -0.32 17.15 -4.54
CA TYR A 719 -0.11 16.42 -3.27
C TYR A 719 -1.02 16.90 -2.13
N PRO A 720 -1.68 15.99 -1.37
CA PRO A 720 -2.55 16.32 -0.23
C PRO A 720 -1.72 16.48 1.07
N ALA A 721 -0.92 17.55 1.18
CA ALA A 721 0.04 17.74 2.27
C ALA A 721 -0.58 17.95 3.66
N VAL A 722 -1.85 18.32 3.75
CA VAL A 722 -2.58 18.54 5.01
C VAL A 722 -3.79 17.59 5.05
N PRO A 723 -3.65 16.40 5.62
CA PRO A 723 -4.75 15.41 5.69
C PRO A 723 -5.99 15.99 6.39
N GLY A 724 -7.17 15.62 5.92
CA GLY A 724 -8.45 16.14 6.40
C GLY A 724 -8.84 17.51 5.86
N SER A 725 -7.91 18.26 5.23
CA SER A 725 -8.20 19.60 4.71
C SER A 725 -8.91 19.62 3.36
N GLY A 726 -8.75 18.59 2.56
CA GLY A 726 -9.19 18.56 1.17
C GLY A 726 -8.42 19.51 0.24
N GLN A 727 -7.26 19.98 0.66
CA GLN A 727 -6.38 20.87 -0.12
C GLN A 727 -5.29 20.04 -0.81
N PHE A 728 -5.13 20.25 -2.11
CA PHE A 728 -4.11 19.59 -2.93
C PHE A 728 -3.12 20.64 -3.42
N LEU A 729 -1.87 20.53 -3.00
CA LEU A 729 -0.80 21.45 -3.37
C LEU A 729 -0.27 21.11 -4.76
N LEU A 730 -0.01 22.14 -5.56
CA LEU A 730 0.50 22.02 -6.92
C LEU A 730 2.03 22.16 -6.91
N HIS A 731 2.72 21.35 -7.67
CA HIS A 731 4.18 21.39 -7.83
C HIS A 731 4.59 20.81 -9.19
N THR A 732 5.89 20.72 -9.47
CA THR A 732 6.41 20.31 -10.78
C THR A 732 6.07 18.85 -11.09
N PRO A 733 5.27 18.56 -12.14
CA PRO A 733 5.03 17.19 -12.60
C PRO A 733 6.31 16.52 -13.13
N ARG A 734 6.36 15.18 -13.06
CA ARG A 734 7.44 14.38 -13.65
C ARG A 734 7.22 14.09 -15.13
N PHE A 735 5.96 13.95 -15.53
CA PHE A 735 5.54 13.56 -16.89
C PHE A 735 4.98 14.75 -17.67
N SER A 736 5.17 14.74 -18.98
CA SER A 736 4.67 15.81 -19.85
C SER A 736 3.15 15.83 -19.99
N LYS A 737 2.50 14.68 -19.78
CA LYS A 737 1.05 14.55 -19.77
C LYS A 737 0.61 13.43 -18.80
N VAL A 738 -0.43 13.71 -18.02
CA VAL A 738 -1.09 12.73 -17.15
C VAL A 738 -2.60 12.82 -17.34
N GLU A 739 -3.26 11.67 -17.41
CA GLU A 739 -4.72 11.53 -17.39
C GLU A 739 -5.10 10.57 -16.27
N VAL A 740 -5.95 11.01 -15.34
CA VAL A 740 -6.45 10.21 -14.23
C VAL A 740 -7.95 10.03 -14.41
N ASP A 741 -8.41 8.79 -14.65
CA ASP A 741 -9.82 8.42 -14.53
C ASP A 741 -10.20 8.40 -13.05
N MET A 742 -11.07 9.31 -12.64
CA MET A 742 -11.47 9.50 -11.25
C MET A 742 -12.59 8.55 -10.78
N GLY A 743 -12.96 7.55 -11.56
CA GLY A 743 -14.00 6.58 -11.21
C GLY A 743 -15.42 7.15 -11.08
N ASN A 744 -15.59 8.44 -11.25
CA ASN A 744 -16.88 9.17 -11.21
C ASN A 744 -17.36 9.63 -12.59
N GLY A 745 -16.78 9.08 -13.67
CA GLY A 745 -17.04 9.49 -15.05
C GLY A 745 -16.30 10.76 -15.49
N ARG A 746 -15.37 11.27 -14.68
CA ARG A 746 -14.55 12.44 -14.96
C ARG A 746 -13.08 12.09 -15.08
N THR A 747 -12.32 12.90 -15.78
CA THR A 747 -10.87 12.71 -15.97
C THR A 747 -10.15 13.97 -15.58
N LEU A 748 -9.25 13.88 -14.61
CA LEU A 748 -8.25 14.91 -14.33
C LEU A 748 -7.17 14.86 -15.42
N ARG A 749 -6.87 16.00 -16.05
CA ARG A 749 -5.85 16.13 -17.09
C ARG A 749 -4.75 17.09 -16.65
N ILE A 750 -3.52 16.65 -16.76
CA ILE A 750 -2.34 17.44 -16.40
C ILE A 750 -1.43 17.50 -17.62
N ASP A 751 -1.21 18.71 -18.09
CA ASP A 751 -0.30 19.01 -19.22
C ASP A 751 0.90 19.82 -18.67
N ALA A 752 2.08 19.29 -18.82
CA ALA A 752 3.34 19.93 -18.43
C ALA A 752 4.38 19.76 -19.57
N PRO A 753 4.21 20.48 -20.70
CA PRO A 753 5.10 20.34 -21.84
C PRO A 753 6.56 20.57 -21.43
N GLY A 754 7.46 19.67 -21.85
CA GLY A 754 8.87 19.73 -21.49
C GLY A 754 9.22 19.22 -20.09
N ALA A 755 8.27 18.69 -19.34
CA ALA A 755 8.56 18.03 -18.05
C ALA A 755 9.53 16.86 -18.27
N ASP A 756 10.58 16.84 -17.45
CA ASP A 756 11.65 15.85 -17.49
C ASP A 756 12.00 15.43 -16.06
N GLY A 757 11.75 14.18 -15.75
CA GLY A 757 12.03 13.60 -14.42
C GLY A 757 13.50 13.62 -14.01
N ARG A 758 14.42 13.89 -14.93
CA ARG A 758 15.88 13.93 -14.70
C ARG A 758 16.43 15.33 -14.53
N ARG A 759 15.60 16.36 -14.76
CA ARG A 759 16.01 17.77 -14.63
C ARG A 759 15.26 18.44 -13.51
N LEU A 760 15.94 19.34 -12.84
CA LEU A 760 15.29 20.27 -11.95
C LEU A 760 14.59 21.35 -12.76
N GLN A 761 13.28 21.42 -12.59
CA GLN A 761 12.42 22.37 -13.29
C GLN A 761 11.45 22.97 -12.28
N TYR A 762 11.06 24.19 -12.53
CA TYR A 762 10.23 24.99 -11.62
C TYR A 762 8.97 25.47 -12.32
N VAL A 763 7.86 25.48 -11.60
CA VAL A 763 6.59 26.02 -12.07
C VAL A 763 6.67 27.53 -12.16
N GLN A 764 6.45 28.09 -13.34
CA GLN A 764 6.37 29.53 -13.60
C GLN A 764 4.92 30.03 -13.50
N GLY A 765 3.96 29.14 -13.66
CA GLY A 765 2.53 29.43 -13.57
C GLY A 765 1.68 28.24 -13.94
N VAL A 766 0.44 28.26 -13.52
CA VAL A 766 -0.56 27.22 -13.78
C VAL A 766 -1.81 27.85 -14.39
N LYS A 767 -2.43 27.12 -15.34
CA LYS A 767 -3.79 27.39 -15.78
C LYS A 767 -4.70 26.23 -15.39
N VAL A 768 -5.90 26.55 -14.93
CA VAL A 768 -6.96 25.59 -14.65
C VAL A 768 -8.08 25.83 -15.65
N ASP A 769 -8.36 24.85 -16.52
CA ASP A 769 -9.32 24.95 -17.63
C ASP A 769 -9.06 26.18 -18.53
N GLY A 770 -7.79 26.47 -18.80
CA GLY A 770 -7.35 27.58 -19.65
C GLY A 770 -7.24 28.95 -18.95
N GLN A 771 -7.76 29.11 -17.75
CA GLN A 771 -7.69 30.34 -16.97
C GLN A 771 -6.47 30.36 -16.07
N ALA A 772 -5.78 31.52 -15.96
CA ALA A 772 -4.64 31.67 -15.07
C ALA A 772 -5.04 31.38 -13.60
N HIS A 773 -4.24 30.59 -12.90
CA HIS A 773 -4.47 30.18 -11.53
C HIS A 773 -3.28 30.59 -10.66
N ALA A 774 -3.45 31.62 -9.85
CA ALA A 774 -2.41 32.14 -8.98
C ALA A 774 -2.16 31.29 -7.73
N PRO A 775 -3.20 30.69 -7.06
CA PRO A 775 -2.99 29.84 -5.91
C PRO A 775 -2.13 28.61 -6.20
N VAL A 776 -1.32 28.22 -5.21
CA VAL A 776 -0.47 27.01 -5.31
C VAL A 776 -1.21 25.72 -4.92
N TRP A 777 -2.52 25.76 -4.88
CA TRP A 777 -3.38 24.66 -4.44
C TRP A 777 -4.75 24.68 -5.12
N LEU A 778 -5.41 23.52 -5.05
CA LEU A 778 -6.81 23.31 -5.41
C LEU A 778 -7.54 22.65 -4.24
N ASP A 779 -8.81 22.98 -4.03
CA ASP A 779 -9.67 22.21 -3.14
C ASP A 779 -10.25 20.95 -3.84
N TRP A 780 -10.71 20.02 -3.03
CA TRP A 780 -11.33 18.79 -3.55
C TRP A 780 -12.54 19.06 -4.43
N ASN A 781 -13.37 20.05 -4.08
CA ASN A 781 -14.57 20.37 -4.85
C ASN A 781 -14.23 20.76 -6.30
N ARG A 782 -13.09 21.41 -6.47
CA ARG A 782 -12.57 21.74 -7.80
C ARG A 782 -11.91 20.55 -8.48
N LEU A 783 -11.08 19.82 -7.74
CA LEU A 783 -10.34 18.67 -8.28
C LEU A 783 -11.28 17.55 -8.74
N GLN A 784 -12.32 17.23 -7.97
CA GLN A 784 -13.29 16.16 -8.32
C GLN A 784 -14.10 16.43 -9.58
N GLN A 785 -14.08 17.66 -10.09
CA GLN A 785 -14.72 18.00 -11.38
C GLN A 785 -13.90 17.56 -12.58
N GLY A 786 -12.67 17.06 -12.39
CA GLY A 786 -11.76 16.62 -13.44
C GLY A 786 -11.24 17.79 -14.27
N PRO A 787 -10.64 18.84 -13.66
CA PRO A 787 -10.11 19.98 -14.38
C PRO A 787 -8.94 19.60 -15.28
N ARG A 788 -8.62 20.49 -16.24
CA ARG A 788 -7.38 20.45 -16.98
C ARG A 788 -6.38 21.40 -16.35
N LEU A 789 -5.28 20.87 -15.80
CA LEU A 789 -4.15 21.63 -15.26
C LEU A 789 -3.08 21.77 -16.31
N GLN A 790 -2.62 23.00 -16.56
CA GLN A 790 -1.58 23.29 -17.54
C GLN A 790 -0.43 24.02 -16.87
N PHE A 791 0.72 23.37 -16.76
CA PHE A 791 1.91 23.87 -16.11
C PHE A 791 2.86 24.50 -17.12
N ALA A 792 3.32 25.71 -16.83
CA ALA A 792 4.46 26.31 -17.51
C ALA A 792 5.72 26.06 -16.67
N LEU A 793 6.71 25.40 -17.25
CA LEU A 793 7.95 25.00 -16.56
C LEU A 793 9.17 25.70 -17.15
N ASP A 794 10.16 26.03 -16.28
CA ASP A 794 11.46 26.54 -16.68
C ASP A 794 12.57 25.97 -15.78
N ALA A 795 13.80 25.96 -16.25
CA ALA A 795 14.98 25.57 -15.47
C ALA A 795 15.40 26.63 -14.43
N LYS A 796 14.93 27.88 -14.58
CA LYS A 796 15.21 28.99 -13.64
C LYS A 796 14.14 29.04 -12.55
N ALA A 797 14.59 29.06 -11.31
CA ALA A 797 13.69 29.22 -10.16
C ALA A 797 13.02 30.60 -10.16
N PRO A 798 11.69 30.71 -10.01
CA PRO A 798 11.00 31.99 -9.88
C PRO A 798 10.99 32.39 -8.38
N GLU A 799 12.07 32.98 -7.90
CA GLU A 799 12.16 33.46 -6.50
C GLU A 799 11.09 34.51 -6.16
N GLN A 800 10.60 35.20 -7.16
CA GLN A 800 9.43 36.08 -7.09
C GLN A 800 8.48 35.70 -8.23
N GLY A 801 7.21 35.48 -7.93
CA GLY A 801 6.24 35.07 -8.95
C GLY A 801 5.16 34.14 -8.43
N TRP A 802 4.87 33.07 -9.17
CA TRP A 802 3.79 32.16 -8.86
C TRP A 802 3.97 31.52 -7.45
N GLY A 803 2.93 31.67 -6.61
CA GLY A 803 2.85 31.07 -5.28
C GLY A 803 3.70 31.72 -4.19
N THR A 804 4.28 32.91 -4.42
CA THR A 804 5.07 33.63 -3.40
C THR A 804 4.21 34.57 -2.54
N ALA A 805 3.06 34.99 -3.04
CA ALA A 805 2.16 35.91 -2.34
C ALA A 805 1.31 35.15 -1.31
N VAL A 806 1.21 35.67 -0.10
CA VAL A 806 0.48 35.05 1.02
C VAL A 806 -0.97 34.71 0.67
N LYS A 807 -1.64 35.52 -0.12
CA LYS A 807 -3.04 35.33 -0.56
C LYS A 807 -3.23 34.09 -1.47
N ASP A 808 -2.14 33.59 -2.07
CA ASP A 808 -2.15 32.46 -2.99
C ASP A 808 -1.81 31.12 -2.29
N LEU A 809 -1.50 31.19 -0.98
CA LEU A 809 -1.18 30.04 -0.15
C LEU A 809 -2.43 29.34 0.39
N PRO A 810 -2.35 28.06 0.75
CA PRO A 810 -3.46 27.33 1.34
C PRO A 810 -3.93 27.92 2.67
N VAL A 811 -5.18 27.66 3.01
CA VAL A 811 -5.76 28.07 4.28
C VAL A 811 -5.25 27.18 5.41
N SER A 812 -4.71 27.79 6.48
CA SER A 812 -4.39 27.09 7.73
C SER A 812 -5.63 27.05 8.64
N TRP A 813 -6.31 25.93 8.69
CA TRP A 813 -7.62 25.78 9.32
C TRP A 813 -7.63 26.01 10.84
N CYS A 814 -6.52 25.72 11.51
CA CYS A 814 -6.40 25.86 12.95
C CYS A 814 -5.48 27.02 13.39
N ALA A 815 -5.10 27.88 12.47
CA ALA A 815 -4.42 29.12 12.82
C ALA A 815 -5.23 29.97 13.82
N ALA A 816 -4.53 30.63 14.74
CA ALA A 816 -5.20 31.55 15.68
C ALA A 816 -5.87 32.70 14.92
N PRO A 817 -7.03 33.21 15.39
CA PRO A 817 -7.68 34.34 14.76
C PRO A 817 -6.72 35.54 14.65
N GLY A 818 -6.61 36.11 13.45
CA GLY A 818 -5.74 37.28 13.18
C GLY A 818 -4.25 36.94 12.99
N SER A 819 -3.82 35.68 13.13
CA SER A 819 -2.44 35.29 12.81
C SER A 819 -2.17 35.46 11.30
N GLN A 820 -1.00 35.92 10.98
CA GLN A 820 -0.53 36.17 9.62
C GLN A 820 0.79 35.47 9.38
N LEU A 821 1.00 34.96 8.19
CA LEU A 821 2.29 34.46 7.76
C LEU A 821 3.23 35.64 7.53
N ARG A 822 4.08 35.95 8.50
CA ARG A 822 5.04 37.07 8.48
C ARG A 822 6.44 36.64 8.14
#